data_405c4c58c003ffd4d48a6d2739f103a4
#
_entry.id   405c4c58c003ffd4d48a6d2739f103a4
#
_cell.length_a   1.000
_cell.length_b   1.000
_cell.length_c   1.000
_cell.angle_alpha   90.00
_cell.angle_beta   90.00
_cell.angle_gamma   90.00
#
_symmetry.space_group_name_H-M   'P 1'
#
loop_
_entity.id
_entity.type
_entity.pdbx_description
1 polymer ?
#
loop_
_entity_poly.entity_id
_entity_poly.type
_entity_poly.pdbx_seq_one_letter_code
_entity_poly.pdbx_strand_id
1 'polypeptide(L)'
;MCFSLSVFSQNNKKTSEIELSEIIINSKNEKKLGTHKVSKISLQLRPINSAHDFLKTVPGLFIAQHAGGGKAEQIFLRGFDNDHGTDFAVLVDDIGVNLSSHAHGQGYADLHFLIPETVQAADYYKGPHETSLGNFAVSGAAKFSSKDKVHRNFIKLEYGQYDFARALAMVSLIDKNNFLTKNEESAYIAIEGTYNNSFFESEQRLKRLNTFTKYTVAFSDNHKLRTSISTFNSNWNASGQIPLRAVKSGLIDRFGAIDDKEGGDTERMHFNMQLSSRISEKTQITNQFYYVSNKYNLFSNFSFYQNNPIDGDMIHQQENRKTYTYKGNISTKNIFQIPNSTTTFGWEIQRNNNNIGLNNAIGRTLSNPINEFDIKETNVGLFLKEKIQITPKLTALAGLRADYFDFNVTEIVPVSQQGKTNSIRISPKFSLFYDATKNLQLYAKASSGFHSNYANAAIKNKEINPLPKAVGYDIGTEFKIGKNFVGNIATFYLQSDAEFVFSPDGFEFENKGRSKRIGSEASFRYQPLPYFWLDTDLNYSFGTLLDAPKTENKIPSAPRFTSTGGATLRLKNGINTSLRYRFLGERPLIEDESVIADSYFIADFVINYIRPKYQIGLSVENIFNTAWREAVFYDSSQLKNELQPIDDIHFTPGTPFLSKVSFTYFF
;
A
#
# COMPACT_ATOMS: atom_id res chain seq x y z
N MET A 1 65.76 0.54 5.57
CA MET A 1 64.73 -0.48 5.36
C MET A 1 63.55 0.15 4.68
N CYS A 2 63.49 0.07 3.34
CA CYS A 2 62.35 0.56 2.56
C CYS A 2 61.30 -0.54 2.46
N PHE A 3 60.08 -0.29 2.99
CA PHE A 3 58.93 -1.15 2.75
C PHE A 3 58.24 -0.69 1.48
N SER A 4 58.33 -1.49 0.43
CA SER A 4 57.57 -1.33 -0.80
C SER A 4 56.13 -1.83 -0.59
N LEU A 5 55.17 -0.91 -0.64
CA LEU A 5 53.73 -1.20 -0.71
C LEU A 5 53.40 -1.61 -2.14
N SER A 6 53.19 -2.89 -2.37
CA SER A 6 52.59 -3.41 -3.61
C SER A 6 51.09 -3.07 -3.67
N VAL A 7 50.78 -2.14 -4.55
CA VAL A 7 49.39 -1.81 -4.91
C VAL A 7 48.85 -2.93 -5.79
N PHE A 8 48.00 -3.80 -5.25
CA PHE A 8 47.17 -4.69 -6.06
C PHE A 8 46.14 -3.86 -6.79
N SER A 9 46.39 -3.64 -8.07
CA SER A 9 45.38 -3.14 -9.02
C SER A 9 44.28 -4.18 -9.15
N GLN A 10 43.18 -4.01 -8.42
CA GLN A 10 41.93 -4.69 -8.73
C GLN A 10 41.32 -4.04 -9.95
N ASN A 11 41.16 -4.84 -11.01
CA ASN A 11 40.37 -4.49 -12.21
C ASN A 11 39.08 -3.80 -11.82
N ASN A 12 38.97 -2.51 -12.07
CA ASN A 12 37.77 -1.74 -12.01
C ASN A 12 36.77 -2.27 -13.06
N LYS A 13 35.96 -3.28 -12.70
CA LYS A 13 34.64 -3.38 -13.32
C LYS A 13 34.01 -2.02 -13.06
N LYS A 14 33.69 -1.29 -14.14
CA LYS A 14 32.91 -0.05 -14.12
C LYS A 14 31.85 -0.18 -13.05
N THR A 15 31.97 0.61 -12.00
CA THR A 15 30.86 0.83 -11.08
C THR A 15 29.71 1.27 -11.96
N SER A 16 28.73 0.39 -12.13
CA SER A 16 27.49 0.72 -12.83
C SER A 16 27.03 2.06 -12.29
N GLU A 17 26.88 3.04 -13.18
CA GLU A 17 26.19 4.28 -12.86
C GLU A 17 24.95 3.85 -12.07
N ILE A 18 24.82 4.29 -10.83
CA ILE A 18 23.59 4.04 -10.07
C ILE A 18 22.56 4.91 -10.77
N GLU A 19 21.80 4.27 -11.63
CA GLU A 19 20.75 4.92 -12.37
C GLU A 19 19.79 5.52 -11.35
N LEU A 20 19.49 6.81 -11.50
CA LEU A 20 18.31 7.44 -10.96
C LEU A 20 17.09 6.82 -11.67
N SER A 21 16.81 5.55 -11.34
CA SER A 21 15.96 4.65 -12.14
C SER A 21 14.46 4.86 -11.93
N GLU A 22 14.07 5.85 -11.15
CA GLU A 22 12.66 6.21 -10.97
C GLU A 22 12.07 6.84 -12.24
N ILE A 23 12.90 7.55 -13.00
CA ILE A 23 12.50 8.23 -14.24
C ILE A 23 13.42 7.76 -15.37
N ILE A 24 12.93 6.84 -16.19
CA ILE A 24 13.65 6.35 -17.36
C ILE A 24 13.22 7.17 -18.58
N ILE A 25 13.94 8.24 -18.87
CA ILE A 25 13.80 8.96 -20.13
C ILE A 25 14.73 8.28 -21.14
N ASN A 26 14.16 7.73 -22.21
CA ASN A 26 14.90 7.19 -23.36
C ASN A 26 15.87 6.02 -23.07
N SER A 27 15.37 4.84 -22.65
CA SER A 27 16.16 3.62 -22.75
C SER A 27 15.80 2.84 -24.02
N LYS A 28 16.81 2.27 -24.69
CA LYS A 28 16.61 1.33 -25.84
C LYS A 28 15.91 0.04 -25.42
N ASN A 29 15.80 -0.23 -24.12
CA ASN A 29 15.04 -1.35 -23.56
C ASN A 29 13.57 -0.98 -23.45
N GLU A 30 12.68 -1.92 -23.59
CA GLU A 30 11.22 -1.75 -23.59
C GLU A 30 10.74 -0.91 -22.41
N LYS A 31 10.47 0.37 -22.68
CA LYS A 31 9.98 1.33 -21.69
C LYS A 31 8.56 0.94 -21.31
N LYS A 32 8.31 0.60 -20.06
CA LYS A 32 6.95 0.49 -19.52
C LYS A 32 6.42 1.91 -19.30
N LEU A 33 5.82 2.49 -20.32
CA LEU A 33 5.24 3.84 -20.25
C LEU A 33 4.11 3.90 -19.23
N GLY A 34 4.11 4.94 -18.43
CA GLY A 34 3.09 5.14 -17.39
C GLY A 34 3.31 4.33 -16.10
N THR A 35 4.35 3.49 -16.03
CA THR A 35 4.78 2.80 -14.82
C THR A 35 6.00 3.50 -14.24
N HIS A 36 5.94 3.86 -12.97
CA HIS A 36 7.08 4.42 -12.24
C HIS A 36 7.68 3.35 -11.34
N LYS A 37 9.02 3.35 -11.23
CA LYS A 37 9.73 2.40 -10.36
C LYS A 37 10.32 3.14 -9.17
N VAL A 38 10.18 2.54 -8.00
CA VAL A 38 10.89 3.01 -6.80
C VAL A 38 12.37 2.64 -6.92
N SER A 39 13.25 3.57 -6.64
CA SER A 39 14.69 3.32 -6.72
C SER A 39 15.15 2.28 -5.70
N LYS A 40 16.18 1.50 -6.07
CA LYS A 40 16.79 0.54 -5.13
C LYS A 40 17.35 1.23 -3.87
N ILE A 41 17.82 2.47 -4.01
CA ILE A 41 18.32 3.26 -2.88
C ILE A 41 17.19 3.60 -1.93
N SER A 42 16.04 4.04 -2.45
CA SER A 42 14.86 4.32 -1.64
C SER A 42 14.38 3.08 -0.88
N LEU A 43 14.39 1.91 -1.50
CA LEU A 43 14.03 0.65 -0.83
C LEU A 43 15.04 0.21 0.25
N GLN A 44 16.31 0.58 0.14
CA GLN A 44 17.38 0.10 1.03
C GLN A 44 17.69 1.03 2.19
N LEU A 45 17.43 2.33 2.05
CA LEU A 45 17.89 3.36 2.98
C LEU A 45 16.75 4.19 3.60
N ARG A 46 15.51 3.73 3.49
CA ARG A 46 14.40 4.24 4.30
C ARG A 46 14.25 3.38 5.55
N PRO A 47 13.85 3.97 6.69
CA PRO A 47 13.42 3.17 7.84
C PRO A 47 12.21 2.32 7.42
N ILE A 48 12.32 1.01 7.55
CA ILE A 48 11.23 0.06 7.29
C ILE A 48 10.97 -0.69 8.59
N ASN A 49 9.89 -0.34 9.27
CA ASN A 49 9.46 -0.99 10.51
C ASN A 49 8.40 -2.06 10.26
N SER A 50 7.55 -1.78 9.28
CA SER A 50 6.56 -2.71 8.77
C SER A 50 6.59 -2.72 7.24
N ALA A 51 5.96 -3.69 6.61
CA ALA A 51 5.83 -3.71 5.16
C ALA A 51 4.99 -2.56 4.61
N HIS A 52 4.10 -1.95 5.42
CA HIS A 52 3.35 -0.76 5.04
C HIS A 52 4.25 0.46 4.75
N ASP A 53 5.42 0.53 5.39
CA ASP A 53 6.40 1.59 5.10
C ASP A 53 6.88 1.60 3.65
N PHE A 54 6.71 0.51 2.90
CA PHE A 54 6.95 0.52 1.47
C PHE A 54 6.00 1.44 0.71
N LEU A 55 4.79 1.63 1.19
CA LEU A 55 3.85 2.59 0.61
C LEU A 55 4.39 4.01 0.68
N LYS A 56 5.13 4.36 1.73
CA LYS A 56 5.81 5.66 1.88
C LYS A 56 6.88 5.91 0.79
N THR A 57 7.24 4.90 0.01
CA THR A 57 8.15 5.06 -1.13
C THR A 57 7.46 5.59 -2.39
N VAL A 58 6.13 5.53 -2.44
CA VAL A 58 5.34 6.12 -3.52
C VAL A 58 5.29 7.64 -3.32
N PRO A 59 5.73 8.44 -4.29
CA PRO A 59 5.75 9.90 -4.17
C PRO A 59 4.38 10.48 -3.86
N GLY A 60 4.28 11.22 -2.75
CA GLY A 60 3.04 11.87 -2.29
C GLY A 60 2.07 10.99 -1.55
N LEU A 61 2.38 9.71 -1.35
CA LEU A 61 1.58 8.83 -0.52
C LEU A 61 2.00 8.96 0.94
N PHE A 62 1.00 9.12 1.81
CA PHE A 62 1.13 9.09 3.26
C PHE A 62 0.32 7.92 3.80
N ILE A 63 0.77 7.40 4.92
CA ILE A 63 0.03 6.41 5.70
C ILE A 63 -0.10 6.92 7.13
N ALA A 64 -1.21 6.59 7.78
CA ALA A 64 -1.43 6.85 9.19
C ALA A 64 -1.88 5.55 9.87
N GLN A 65 -1.25 5.23 11.00
CA GLN A 65 -1.59 4.05 11.76
C GLN A 65 -2.76 4.38 12.72
N HIS A 66 -3.76 3.52 12.72
CA HIS A 66 -4.72 3.45 13.79
C HIS A 66 -4.06 2.79 15.00
N ALA A 67 -4.42 3.19 16.22
CA ALA A 67 -3.86 2.58 17.42
C ALA A 67 -4.05 1.05 17.42
N GLY A 68 -2.93 0.35 17.44
CA GLY A 68 -2.89 -1.11 17.31
C GLY A 68 -2.11 -1.56 16.08
N GLY A 69 -0.85 -1.98 16.28
CA GLY A 69 0.12 -2.33 15.24
C GLY A 69 -0.21 -3.55 14.39
N GLY A 70 -1.43 -4.09 14.46
CA GLY A 70 -1.88 -5.24 13.68
C GLY A 70 -3.01 -4.94 12.69
N LYS A 71 -3.47 -3.68 12.58
CA LYS A 71 -4.45 -3.23 11.59
C LYS A 71 -3.78 -2.67 10.35
N ALA A 72 -4.47 -2.73 9.17
CA ALA A 72 -4.07 -1.98 8.00
C ALA A 72 -4.05 -0.47 8.30
N GLU A 73 -3.20 0.26 7.61
CA GLU A 73 -3.04 1.69 7.78
C GLU A 73 -3.95 2.47 6.83
N GLN A 74 -4.36 3.65 7.25
CA GLN A 74 -5.03 4.65 6.42
C GLN A 74 -4.06 5.16 5.34
N ILE A 75 -4.52 5.30 4.11
CA ILE A 75 -3.69 5.66 2.96
C ILE A 75 -4.17 6.98 2.36
N PHE A 76 -3.29 7.98 2.29
CA PHE A 76 -3.58 9.27 1.68
C PHE A 76 -2.82 9.42 0.37
N LEU A 77 -3.54 9.72 -0.70
CA LEU A 77 -2.94 10.04 -2.00
C LEU A 77 -3.87 10.95 -2.81
N ARG A 78 -3.33 12.05 -3.38
CA ARG A 78 -4.07 12.95 -4.28
C ARG A 78 -5.36 13.52 -3.68
N GLY A 79 -5.37 13.79 -2.36
CA GLY A 79 -6.55 14.29 -1.65
C GLY A 79 -7.63 13.22 -1.41
N PHE A 80 -7.32 11.94 -1.60
CA PHE A 80 -8.10 10.84 -1.07
C PHE A 80 -7.63 10.52 0.34
N ASP A 81 -8.60 10.34 1.21
CA ASP A 81 -8.48 9.55 2.41
C ASP A 81 -9.01 8.15 2.08
N ASN A 82 -8.10 7.23 1.81
CA ASN A 82 -8.46 5.83 1.58
C ASN A 82 -8.39 5.12 2.92
N ASP A 83 -9.46 5.18 3.69
CA ASP A 83 -9.52 4.44 4.93
C ASP A 83 -9.25 2.96 4.63
N HIS A 84 -8.07 2.49 5.03
CA HIS A 84 -7.56 1.15 4.81
C HIS A 84 -7.37 0.68 3.34
N GLY A 85 -7.61 1.53 2.30
CA GLY A 85 -7.23 1.21 0.92
C GLY A 85 -8.30 1.27 -0.16
N THR A 86 -9.49 1.85 0.09
CA THR A 86 -10.66 1.81 -0.81
C THR A 86 -10.41 2.27 -2.25
N ASP A 87 -9.57 3.26 -2.50
CA ASP A 87 -9.30 3.83 -3.82
C ASP A 87 -7.84 3.69 -4.27
N PHE A 88 -7.05 2.94 -3.51
CA PHE A 88 -5.64 2.68 -3.83
C PHE A 88 -5.37 1.17 -3.89
N ALA A 89 -5.09 0.65 -5.09
CA ALA A 89 -4.83 -0.78 -5.27
C ALA A 89 -3.43 -1.18 -4.81
N VAL A 90 -3.32 -2.23 -4.02
CA VAL A 90 -2.06 -2.80 -3.56
C VAL A 90 -1.93 -4.24 -4.06
N LEU A 91 -0.77 -4.56 -4.65
CA LEU A 91 -0.48 -5.91 -5.16
C LEU A 91 0.89 -6.38 -4.67
N VAL A 92 0.99 -7.67 -4.36
CA VAL A 92 2.25 -8.38 -4.06
C VAL A 92 2.37 -9.59 -4.96
N ASP A 93 3.40 -9.66 -5.80
CA ASP A 93 3.55 -10.70 -6.83
C ASP A 93 2.29 -10.88 -7.71
N ASP A 94 1.66 -9.77 -8.08
CA ASP A 94 0.38 -9.70 -8.79
C ASP A 94 -0.85 -10.25 -8.04
N ILE A 95 -0.71 -10.67 -6.77
CA ILE A 95 -1.83 -11.01 -5.89
C ILE A 95 -2.44 -9.71 -5.36
N GLY A 96 -3.74 -9.50 -5.53
CA GLY A 96 -4.46 -8.38 -4.93
C GLY A 96 -4.47 -8.47 -3.39
N VAL A 97 -4.14 -7.35 -2.73
CA VAL A 97 -4.13 -7.25 -1.27
C VAL A 97 -5.45 -6.70 -0.74
N ASN A 98 -6.05 -5.75 -1.46
CA ASN A 98 -7.31 -5.11 -1.07
C ASN A 98 -8.45 -6.13 -0.98
N LEU A 99 -9.15 -6.14 0.13
CA LEU A 99 -10.28 -7.03 0.41
C LEU A 99 -11.61 -6.27 0.26
N SER A 100 -12.45 -6.70 -0.69
CA SER A 100 -13.80 -6.16 -0.86
C SER A 100 -14.72 -6.67 0.24
N SER A 101 -15.68 -5.86 0.68
CA SER A 101 -16.66 -6.23 1.71
C SER A 101 -16.00 -6.84 2.97
N HIS A 102 -14.92 -6.19 3.45
CA HIS A 102 -14.18 -6.65 4.63
C HIS A 102 -14.88 -6.17 5.92
N ALA A 103 -14.80 -6.97 6.99
CA ALA A 103 -15.44 -6.68 8.26
C ALA A 103 -15.04 -5.35 8.91
N HIS A 104 -13.87 -4.78 8.60
CA HIS A 104 -13.41 -3.51 9.15
C HIS A 104 -13.51 -2.33 8.18
N GLY A 105 -13.52 -2.56 6.87
CA GLY A 105 -13.60 -1.48 5.88
C GLY A 105 -13.46 -1.98 4.45
N GLN A 106 -14.05 -1.27 3.51
CA GLN A 106 -13.98 -1.60 2.08
C GLN A 106 -12.57 -1.42 1.54
N GLY A 107 -12.07 -2.41 0.80
CA GLY A 107 -10.76 -2.33 0.19
C GLY A 107 -9.58 -2.54 1.15
N TYR A 108 -9.84 -3.09 2.36
CA TYR A 108 -8.84 -3.31 3.42
C TYR A 108 -7.54 -3.94 2.89
N ALA A 109 -6.43 -3.20 2.98
CA ALA A 109 -5.14 -3.53 2.37
C ALA A 109 -4.03 -3.72 3.42
N ASP A 110 -4.05 -4.84 4.11
CA ASP A 110 -3.04 -5.22 5.11
C ASP A 110 -1.80 -5.82 4.44
N LEU A 111 -0.63 -5.23 4.70
CA LEU A 111 0.69 -5.69 4.23
C LEU A 111 1.54 -6.37 5.31
N HIS A 112 1.05 -6.58 6.52
CA HIS A 112 1.83 -7.17 7.62
C HIS A 112 2.36 -8.59 7.32
N PHE A 113 1.75 -9.30 6.38
CA PHE A 113 2.23 -10.61 5.89
C PHE A 113 3.50 -10.54 5.04
N LEU A 114 3.87 -9.37 4.52
CA LEU A 114 5.01 -9.20 3.62
C LEU A 114 6.29 -9.01 4.43
N ILE A 115 7.27 -9.89 4.25
CA ILE A 115 8.61 -9.74 4.83
C ILE A 115 9.39 -8.73 3.98
N PRO A 116 9.79 -7.57 4.52
CA PRO A 116 10.42 -6.49 3.75
C PRO A 116 11.63 -6.92 2.92
N GLU A 117 12.49 -7.75 3.47
CA GLU A 117 13.72 -8.20 2.82
C GLU A 117 13.48 -9.12 1.62
N THR A 118 12.28 -9.67 1.47
CA THR A 118 11.90 -10.46 0.28
C THR A 118 11.61 -9.58 -0.94
N VAL A 119 11.30 -8.29 -0.76
CA VAL A 119 10.96 -7.37 -1.84
C VAL A 119 12.18 -7.06 -2.70
N GLN A 120 12.04 -7.21 -4.01
CA GLN A 120 13.06 -6.90 -5.01
C GLN A 120 12.80 -5.57 -5.72
N ALA A 121 11.53 -5.30 -6.01
CA ALA A 121 11.11 -4.13 -6.76
C ALA A 121 9.75 -3.64 -6.30
N ALA A 122 9.54 -2.34 -6.43
CA ALA A 122 8.26 -1.70 -6.27
C ALA A 122 7.98 -0.82 -7.49
N ASP A 123 6.83 -1.04 -8.11
CA ASP A 123 6.29 -0.21 -9.18
C ASP A 123 5.07 0.53 -8.61
N TYR A 124 4.82 1.77 -9.08
CA TYR A 124 3.63 2.50 -8.69
C TYR A 124 2.97 3.18 -9.88
N TYR A 125 1.69 3.44 -9.74
CA TYR A 125 0.83 4.09 -10.71
C TYR A 125 0.07 5.19 -10.01
N LYS A 126 -0.16 6.32 -10.68
CA LYS A 126 -0.97 7.42 -10.17
C LYS A 126 -2.18 7.60 -11.07
N GLY A 127 -3.37 7.73 -10.47
CA GLY A 127 -4.64 7.79 -11.18
C GLY A 127 -5.06 6.46 -11.83
N PRO A 128 -6.22 6.40 -12.47
CA PRO A 128 -6.84 5.17 -13.00
C PRO A 128 -6.31 4.79 -14.41
N HIS A 129 -5.04 5.04 -14.72
CA HIS A 129 -4.55 5.00 -16.10
C HIS A 129 -4.01 3.63 -16.56
N GLU A 130 -3.72 2.70 -15.65
CA GLU A 130 -3.22 1.38 -16.04
C GLU A 130 -4.37 0.44 -16.40
N THR A 131 -4.38 -0.08 -17.64
CA THR A 131 -5.50 -0.89 -18.18
C THR A 131 -5.63 -2.24 -17.50
N SER A 132 -4.54 -2.84 -17.04
CA SER A 132 -4.58 -4.13 -16.36
C SER A 132 -5.14 -4.07 -14.94
N LEU A 133 -5.28 -2.87 -14.36
CA LEU A 133 -5.84 -2.65 -13.04
C LEU A 133 -7.32 -2.28 -13.14
N GLY A 134 -8.15 -2.96 -12.35
CA GLY A 134 -9.60 -2.74 -12.24
C GLY A 134 -9.98 -2.12 -10.91
N ASN A 135 -10.57 -2.94 -10.04
CA ASN A 135 -11.10 -2.51 -8.75
C ASN A 135 -10.05 -1.81 -7.88
N PHE A 136 -10.45 -0.76 -7.14
CA PHE A 136 -9.66 0.04 -6.21
C PHE A 136 -8.53 0.90 -6.81
N ALA A 137 -8.26 0.84 -8.12
CA ALA A 137 -7.19 1.61 -8.74
C ALA A 137 -7.69 2.99 -9.26
N VAL A 138 -8.20 3.83 -8.37
CA VAL A 138 -8.74 5.18 -8.68
C VAL A 138 -7.69 6.26 -8.42
N SER A 139 -7.22 6.40 -7.19
CA SER A 139 -6.17 7.37 -6.83
C SER A 139 -4.80 6.92 -7.33
N GLY A 140 -4.58 5.61 -7.40
CA GLY A 140 -3.35 4.98 -7.85
C GLY A 140 -3.23 3.51 -7.50
N ALA A 141 -2.01 2.98 -7.62
CA ALA A 141 -1.68 1.63 -7.20
C ALA A 141 -0.20 1.47 -6.85
N ALA A 142 0.11 0.53 -5.97
CA ALA A 142 1.47 0.04 -5.72
C ALA A 142 1.57 -1.47 -5.97
N LYS A 143 2.66 -1.88 -6.60
CA LYS A 143 2.93 -3.27 -6.91
C LYS A 143 4.32 -3.65 -6.41
N PHE A 144 4.37 -4.59 -5.47
CA PHE A 144 5.60 -5.13 -4.92
C PHE A 144 5.89 -6.49 -5.54
N SER A 145 7.15 -6.71 -5.90
CA SER A 145 7.60 -7.99 -6.46
C SER A 145 8.66 -8.61 -5.57
N SER A 146 8.49 -9.85 -5.20
CA SER A 146 9.46 -10.58 -4.40
C SER A 146 10.64 -11.07 -5.24
N LYS A 147 11.77 -11.33 -4.59
CA LYS A 147 12.98 -11.87 -5.22
C LYS A 147 12.71 -13.23 -5.83
N ASP A 148 13.22 -13.47 -7.04
CA ASP A 148 13.22 -14.82 -7.62
C ASP A 148 14.35 -15.68 -7.03
N LYS A 149 15.45 -15.07 -6.58
CA LYS A 149 16.62 -15.75 -6.02
C LYS A 149 17.25 -14.96 -4.87
N VAL A 150 17.71 -15.67 -3.85
CA VAL A 150 18.55 -15.15 -2.78
C VAL A 150 20.00 -15.44 -3.11
N HIS A 151 20.81 -14.40 -3.23
CA HIS A 151 22.23 -14.54 -3.58
C HIS A 151 23.14 -14.81 -2.39
N ARG A 152 22.66 -14.52 -1.19
CA ARG A 152 23.40 -14.69 0.08
C ARG A 152 22.41 -15.02 1.18
N ASN A 153 22.68 -16.07 1.89
CA ASN A 153 21.96 -16.43 3.11
C ASN A 153 22.28 -15.43 4.21
N PHE A 154 21.32 -15.14 5.06
CA PHE A 154 21.54 -14.27 6.21
C PHE A 154 20.56 -14.53 7.35
N ILE A 155 21.01 -14.14 8.53
CA ILE A 155 20.17 -13.95 9.71
C ILE A 155 20.28 -12.49 10.11
N LYS A 156 19.16 -11.84 10.39
CA LYS A 156 19.05 -10.47 10.84
C LYS A 156 18.35 -10.43 12.20
N LEU A 157 18.95 -9.75 13.14
CA LEU A 157 18.39 -9.49 14.47
C LEU A 157 18.23 -7.98 14.63
N GLU A 158 17.10 -7.56 15.17
CA GLU A 158 16.82 -6.15 15.47
C GLU A 158 16.30 -6.05 16.90
N TYR A 159 16.75 -5.03 17.61
CA TYR A 159 16.32 -4.71 18.95
C TYR A 159 16.13 -3.20 19.09
N GLY A 160 15.11 -2.77 19.83
CA GLY A 160 14.78 -1.35 19.96
C GLY A 160 14.10 -1.02 21.28
N GLN A 161 13.73 0.25 21.42
CA GLN A 161 12.94 0.72 22.55
C GLN A 161 11.57 0.03 22.59
N TYR A 162 10.94 0.04 23.76
CA TYR A 162 9.61 -0.54 24.01
C TYR A 162 9.55 -2.05 23.71
N ASP A 163 10.60 -2.77 24.10
CA ASP A 163 10.75 -4.22 23.92
C ASP A 163 10.59 -4.69 22.46
N PHE A 164 10.90 -3.79 21.51
CA PHE A 164 10.91 -4.21 20.12
C PHE A 164 12.03 -5.23 19.89
N ALA A 165 11.66 -6.40 19.39
CA ALA A 165 12.58 -7.45 18.98
C ALA A 165 12.12 -8.08 17.67
N ARG A 166 13.01 -8.24 16.69
CA ARG A 166 12.74 -8.92 15.43
C ARG A 166 13.88 -9.84 15.04
N ALA A 167 13.55 -11.05 14.64
CA ALA A 167 14.49 -12.03 14.10
C ALA A 167 14.01 -12.47 12.70
N LEU A 168 14.91 -12.46 11.73
CA LEU A 168 14.66 -12.89 10.36
C LEU A 168 15.78 -13.82 9.90
N ALA A 169 15.42 -14.96 9.34
CA ALA A 169 16.31 -15.81 8.57
C ALA A 169 15.85 -15.89 7.12
N MET A 170 16.77 -15.72 6.17
CA MET A 170 16.51 -15.87 4.74
C MET A 170 17.57 -16.75 4.11
N VAL A 171 17.16 -17.93 3.63
CA VAL A 171 18.06 -19.00 3.24
C VAL A 171 17.69 -19.55 1.85
N SER A 172 18.68 -19.65 0.97
CA SER A 172 18.56 -20.34 -0.30
C SER A 172 18.50 -21.86 -0.06
N LEU A 173 17.52 -22.51 -0.63
CA LEU A 173 17.33 -23.98 -0.56
C LEU A 173 17.95 -24.69 -1.76
N ILE A 174 18.12 -23.97 -2.86
CA ILE A 174 18.78 -24.46 -4.09
C ILE A 174 19.86 -23.45 -4.47
N ASP A 175 21.14 -23.85 -4.33
CA ASP A 175 22.27 -22.92 -4.54
C ASP A 175 22.99 -23.21 -5.87
N LYS A 176 23.60 -24.39 -6.03
CA LYS A 176 24.49 -24.69 -7.16
C LYS A 176 24.04 -25.86 -8.03
N ASN A 177 23.30 -26.79 -7.47
CA ASN A 177 22.82 -27.98 -8.16
C ASN A 177 21.34 -27.81 -8.42
N ASN A 178 20.99 -27.69 -9.69
CA ASN A 178 19.60 -27.69 -10.12
C ASN A 178 18.95 -29.05 -9.85
N PHE A 179 17.72 -29.03 -9.33
CA PHE A 179 16.99 -30.21 -8.93
C PHE A 179 16.21 -30.83 -10.14
N LEU A 180 15.54 -29.97 -10.92
CA LEU A 180 14.66 -30.42 -12.02
C LEU A 180 15.22 -30.13 -13.41
N THR A 181 16.05 -29.12 -13.58
CA THR A 181 16.49 -28.68 -14.90
C THR A 181 17.95 -28.24 -14.89
N LYS A 182 18.58 -28.22 -16.09
CA LYS A 182 19.93 -27.66 -16.31
C LYS A 182 19.87 -26.11 -16.46
N ASN A 183 18.66 -25.53 -16.56
CA ASN A 183 18.43 -24.10 -16.70
C ASN A 183 18.41 -23.39 -15.31
N GLU A 184 18.01 -22.13 -15.31
CA GLU A 184 17.90 -21.35 -14.07
C GLU A 184 16.87 -21.97 -13.13
N GLU A 185 17.29 -22.32 -11.93
CA GLU A 185 16.47 -22.85 -10.87
C GLU A 185 16.86 -22.22 -9.53
N SER A 186 15.90 -21.87 -8.69
CA SER A 186 16.15 -21.30 -7.37
C SER A 186 14.97 -21.55 -6.43
N ALA A 187 15.28 -21.78 -5.18
CA ALA A 187 14.29 -21.78 -4.11
C ALA A 187 14.86 -21.11 -2.87
N TYR A 188 14.01 -20.47 -2.10
CA TYR A 188 14.40 -19.91 -0.82
C TYR A 188 13.24 -19.89 0.16
N ILE A 189 13.58 -19.82 1.44
CA ILE A 189 12.66 -19.59 2.54
C ILE A 189 13.08 -18.35 3.33
N ALA A 190 12.08 -17.57 3.77
CA ALA A 190 12.24 -16.49 4.72
C ALA A 190 11.29 -16.73 5.90
N ILE A 191 11.82 -16.60 7.13
CA ILE A 191 11.05 -16.77 8.38
C ILE A 191 11.33 -15.57 9.27
N GLU A 192 10.28 -14.85 9.67
CA GLU A 192 10.34 -13.66 10.49
C GLU A 192 9.49 -13.82 11.75
N GLY A 193 10.08 -13.54 12.90
CA GLY A 193 9.36 -13.36 14.17
C GLY A 193 9.53 -11.94 14.67
N THR A 194 8.46 -11.29 15.13
CA THR A 194 8.48 -9.93 15.70
C THR A 194 7.72 -9.89 17.01
N TYR A 195 8.27 -9.18 17.99
CA TYR A 195 7.62 -8.79 19.24
C TYR A 195 7.75 -7.28 19.43
N ASN A 196 6.69 -6.61 19.94
CA ASN A 196 6.71 -5.18 20.19
C ASN A 196 5.65 -4.79 21.23
N ASN A 197 6.05 -4.16 22.33
CA ASN A 197 5.12 -3.55 23.30
C ASN A 197 4.61 -2.17 22.85
N SER A 198 5.32 -1.54 21.88
CA SER A 198 5.04 -0.18 21.45
C SER A 198 5.17 0.87 22.57
N PHE A 199 4.95 2.12 22.27
CA PHE A 199 5.16 3.28 23.17
C PHE A 199 3.90 3.68 23.95
N PHE A 200 2.82 2.95 23.82
CA PHE A 200 1.57 3.19 24.56
C PHE A 200 1.68 2.65 25.99
N GLU A 201 0.99 3.29 26.93
CA GLU A 201 0.90 2.83 28.33
C GLU A 201 0.25 1.44 28.41
N SER A 202 -0.82 1.23 27.64
CA SER A 202 -1.36 -0.10 27.41
C SER A 202 -0.49 -0.86 26.42
N GLU A 203 0.37 -1.74 26.93
CA GLU A 203 1.30 -2.54 26.12
C GLU A 203 0.57 -3.28 25.01
N GLN A 204 0.98 -3.05 23.77
CA GLN A 204 0.36 -3.70 22.61
C GLN A 204 0.68 -5.20 22.52
N ARG A 205 1.78 -5.65 23.10
CA ARG A 205 2.21 -7.07 23.10
C ARG A 205 2.09 -7.73 21.73
N LEU A 206 2.36 -6.96 20.68
CA LEU A 206 2.30 -7.46 19.31
C LEU A 206 3.23 -8.65 19.14
N LYS A 207 2.68 -9.79 18.72
CA LYS A 207 3.41 -10.97 18.30
C LYS A 207 3.07 -11.26 16.85
N ARG A 208 4.09 -11.41 16.01
CA ARG A 208 3.92 -11.68 14.58
C ARG A 208 4.88 -12.77 14.12
N LEU A 209 4.36 -13.74 13.37
CA LEU A 209 5.15 -14.75 12.70
C LEU A 209 4.79 -14.77 11.20
N ASN A 210 5.80 -14.58 10.36
CA ASN A 210 5.71 -14.64 8.91
C ASN A 210 6.58 -15.75 8.37
N THR A 211 6.07 -16.53 7.42
CA THR A 211 6.88 -17.40 6.58
C THR A 211 6.61 -17.11 5.11
N PHE A 212 7.63 -17.18 4.30
CA PHE A 212 7.53 -17.04 2.86
C PHE A 212 8.51 -17.98 2.18
N THR A 213 8.00 -18.80 1.27
CA THR A 213 8.82 -19.71 0.44
C THR A 213 8.51 -19.44 -1.02
N LYS A 214 9.55 -19.32 -1.84
CA LYS A 214 9.40 -19.15 -3.29
C LYS A 214 10.32 -20.11 -4.03
N TYR A 215 9.74 -20.79 -5.03
CA TYR A 215 10.42 -21.62 -5.99
C TYR A 215 10.28 -21.01 -7.38
N THR A 216 11.39 -20.92 -8.09
CA THR A 216 11.44 -20.38 -9.46
C THR A 216 12.24 -21.34 -10.32
N VAL A 217 11.68 -21.75 -11.45
CA VAL A 217 12.32 -22.66 -12.39
C VAL A 217 12.05 -22.23 -13.82
N ALA A 218 13.10 -22.21 -14.63
CA ALA A 218 13.02 -22.09 -16.08
C ALA A 218 13.12 -23.49 -16.69
N PHE A 219 12.00 -24.06 -17.13
CA PHE A 219 11.99 -25.36 -17.81
C PHE A 219 12.71 -25.31 -19.17
N SER A 220 12.71 -24.12 -19.79
CA SER A 220 13.45 -23.81 -21.02
C SER A 220 13.68 -22.29 -21.07
N ASP A 221 14.37 -21.79 -22.07
CA ASP A 221 14.53 -20.34 -22.33
C ASP A 221 13.18 -19.64 -22.55
N ASN A 222 12.13 -20.41 -22.83
CA ASN A 222 10.81 -19.90 -23.17
C ASN A 222 9.78 -20.07 -22.06
N HIS A 223 9.99 -20.90 -21.04
CA HIS A 223 9.00 -21.24 -20.02
C HIS A 223 9.57 -21.08 -18.62
N LYS A 224 9.03 -20.15 -17.85
CA LYS A 224 9.43 -19.87 -16.46
C LYS A 224 8.23 -19.98 -15.53
N LEU A 225 8.34 -20.86 -14.53
CA LEU A 225 7.36 -21.04 -13.47
C LEU A 225 7.87 -20.37 -12.18
N ARG A 226 6.98 -19.66 -11.49
CA ARG A 226 7.16 -19.13 -10.14
C ARG A 226 6.05 -19.66 -9.26
N THR A 227 6.41 -20.24 -8.13
CA THR A 227 5.44 -20.70 -7.13
C THR A 227 5.83 -20.14 -5.78
N SER A 228 4.88 -19.66 -5.01
CA SER A 228 5.13 -19.20 -3.64
C SER A 228 4.02 -19.61 -2.67
N ILE A 229 4.42 -19.79 -1.41
CA ILE A 229 3.55 -20.04 -0.27
C ILE A 229 3.97 -19.08 0.83
N SER A 230 3.00 -18.47 1.49
CA SER A 230 3.23 -17.63 2.67
C SER A 230 2.21 -17.94 3.74
N THR A 231 2.65 -17.87 4.99
CA THR A 231 1.77 -17.86 6.16
C THR A 231 2.08 -16.66 7.04
N PHE A 232 1.06 -16.11 7.62
CA PHE A 232 1.12 -14.95 8.52
C PHE A 232 0.17 -15.18 9.68
N ASN A 233 0.65 -14.92 10.88
CA ASN A 233 -0.13 -14.92 12.10
C ASN A 233 0.31 -13.73 12.96
N SER A 234 -0.65 -12.96 13.45
CA SER A 234 -0.42 -11.81 14.32
C SER A 234 -1.47 -11.74 15.41
N ASN A 235 -1.05 -11.34 16.60
CA ASN A 235 -1.92 -11.09 17.75
C ASN A 235 -1.42 -9.83 18.47
N TRP A 236 -2.33 -8.94 18.86
CA TRP A 236 -1.98 -7.66 19.48
C TRP A 236 -3.06 -7.11 20.41
N ASN A 237 -2.66 -6.25 21.33
CA ASN A 237 -3.55 -5.31 22.02
C ASN A 237 -3.49 -3.94 21.36
N ALA A 238 -4.47 -3.09 21.65
CA ALA A 238 -4.55 -1.73 21.16
C ALA A 238 -4.99 -0.77 22.26
N SER A 239 -4.66 0.51 22.11
CA SER A 239 -5.13 1.60 22.97
C SER A 239 -6.34 2.32 22.40
N GLY A 240 -6.75 1.98 21.19
CA GLY A 240 -7.78 2.70 20.47
C GLY A 240 -7.36 4.12 20.06
N GLN A 241 -8.30 4.86 19.53
CA GLN A 241 -8.19 6.31 19.32
C GLN A 241 -8.68 7.01 20.55
N ILE A 242 -7.97 8.03 21.01
CA ILE A 242 -8.28 8.75 22.25
C ILE A 242 -8.86 10.12 21.97
N PRO A 243 -9.91 10.57 22.72
CA PRO A 243 -10.47 11.90 22.55
C PRO A 243 -9.56 12.97 23.16
N LEU A 244 -9.42 14.08 22.44
CA LEU A 244 -8.53 15.18 22.83
C LEU A 244 -8.89 15.76 24.20
N ARG A 245 -10.19 15.81 24.54
CA ARG A 245 -10.66 16.29 25.84
C ARG A 245 -10.20 15.45 27.01
N ALA A 246 -10.06 14.13 26.84
CA ALA A 246 -9.56 13.25 27.90
C ALA A 246 -8.08 13.55 28.23
N VAL A 247 -7.28 13.83 27.20
CA VAL A 247 -5.88 14.24 27.38
C VAL A 247 -5.78 15.65 27.98
N LYS A 248 -6.57 16.61 27.47
CA LYS A 248 -6.58 17.99 27.98
C LYS A 248 -7.03 18.10 29.43
N SER A 249 -7.96 17.26 29.85
CA SER A 249 -8.44 17.24 31.26
C SER A 249 -7.49 16.50 32.22
N GLY A 250 -6.48 15.79 31.70
CA GLY A 250 -5.58 14.95 32.47
C GLY A 250 -6.21 13.64 32.95
N LEU A 251 -7.32 13.21 32.33
CA LEU A 251 -7.94 11.90 32.61
C LEU A 251 -7.01 10.74 32.19
N ILE A 252 -6.34 10.92 31.07
CA ILE A 252 -5.31 10.00 30.54
C ILE A 252 -4.12 10.83 30.03
N ASP A 253 -2.95 10.21 30.00
CA ASP A 253 -1.81 10.78 29.30
C ASP A 253 -1.97 10.63 27.78
N ARG A 254 -1.10 11.33 27.04
CA ARG A 254 -1.13 11.30 25.57
C ARG A 254 -1.02 9.88 24.97
N PHE A 255 -0.34 8.96 25.65
CA PHE A 255 -0.15 7.58 25.22
C PHE A 255 -1.03 6.59 25.99
N GLY A 256 -1.98 7.11 26.79
CA GLY A 256 -2.96 6.33 27.53
C GLY A 256 -4.04 5.72 26.64
N ALA A 257 -5.00 5.05 27.26
CA ALA A 257 -6.18 4.49 26.63
C ALA A 257 -7.43 4.78 27.45
N ILE A 258 -8.59 4.92 26.79
CA ILE A 258 -9.89 4.93 27.46
C ILE A 258 -10.35 3.49 27.72
N ASP A 259 -10.17 2.62 26.73
CA ASP A 259 -10.42 1.18 26.85
C ASP A 259 -9.11 0.42 26.56
N ASP A 260 -8.56 -0.24 27.55
CA ASP A 260 -7.31 -1.01 27.48
C ASP A 260 -7.52 -2.46 27.00
N LYS A 261 -8.75 -2.82 26.66
CA LYS A 261 -9.13 -4.17 26.19
C LYS A 261 -9.22 -4.27 24.68
N GLU A 262 -8.97 -3.20 23.94
CA GLU A 262 -8.95 -3.24 22.48
C GLU A 262 -7.79 -4.12 21.94
N GLY A 263 -7.95 -4.62 20.72
CA GLY A 263 -6.93 -5.43 20.03
C GLY A 263 -7.53 -6.53 19.18
N GLY A 264 -6.70 -7.44 18.70
CA GLY A 264 -7.21 -8.49 17.83
C GLY A 264 -6.16 -9.51 17.41
N ASP A 265 -6.53 -10.31 16.43
CA ASP A 265 -5.67 -11.27 15.76
C ASP A 265 -5.98 -11.35 14.26
N THR A 266 -4.97 -11.67 13.47
CA THR A 266 -5.08 -11.86 12.03
C THR A 266 -4.27 -13.06 11.59
N GLU A 267 -4.89 -13.93 10.79
CA GLU A 267 -4.21 -15.02 10.10
C GLU A 267 -4.35 -14.85 8.60
N ARG A 268 -3.27 -15.08 7.85
CA ARG A 268 -3.32 -15.10 6.39
C ARG A 268 -2.43 -16.21 5.84
N MET A 269 -2.94 -16.91 4.84
CA MET A 269 -2.17 -17.86 4.05
C MET A 269 -2.39 -17.58 2.57
N HIS A 270 -1.35 -17.67 1.75
CA HIS A 270 -1.53 -17.72 0.30
C HIS A 270 -0.70 -18.83 -0.35
N PHE A 271 -1.26 -19.34 -1.45
CA PHE A 271 -0.57 -20.13 -2.47
C PHE A 271 -0.66 -19.36 -3.78
N ASN A 272 0.46 -19.27 -4.52
CA ASN A 272 0.54 -18.59 -5.80
C ASN A 272 1.36 -19.40 -6.79
N MET A 273 0.90 -19.48 -8.04
CA MET A 273 1.58 -20.13 -9.14
C MET A 273 1.45 -19.26 -10.40
N GLN A 274 2.58 -18.85 -10.98
CA GLN A 274 2.63 -18.03 -12.19
C GLN A 274 3.52 -18.69 -13.23
N LEU A 275 2.95 -18.95 -14.41
CA LEU A 275 3.67 -19.47 -15.57
C LEU A 275 3.79 -18.37 -16.64
N SER A 276 5.01 -18.01 -16.99
CA SER A 276 5.33 -17.11 -18.10
C SER A 276 5.92 -17.91 -19.24
N SER A 277 5.33 -17.79 -20.43
CA SER A 277 5.70 -18.56 -21.63
C SER A 277 5.90 -17.62 -22.82
N ARG A 278 7.05 -17.72 -23.47
CA ARG A 278 7.32 -17.09 -24.76
C ARG A 278 6.91 -18.07 -25.87
N ILE A 279 5.77 -17.81 -26.49
CA ILE A 279 5.21 -18.67 -27.54
C ILE A 279 5.94 -18.46 -28.88
N SER A 280 6.37 -17.21 -29.11
CA SER A 280 7.20 -16.84 -30.27
C SER A 280 8.07 -15.64 -29.91
N GLU A 281 8.93 -15.20 -30.83
CA GLU A 281 9.70 -13.94 -30.64
C GLU A 281 8.82 -12.71 -30.41
N LYS A 282 7.58 -12.75 -30.88
CA LYS A 282 6.63 -11.64 -30.78
C LYS A 282 5.58 -11.83 -29.70
N THR A 283 5.33 -13.05 -29.23
CA THR A 283 4.19 -13.39 -28.39
C THR A 283 4.63 -13.99 -27.06
N GLN A 284 4.17 -13.37 -25.98
CA GLN A 284 4.33 -13.86 -24.62
C GLN A 284 2.95 -14.02 -23.97
N ILE A 285 2.79 -15.11 -23.21
CA ILE A 285 1.60 -15.36 -22.37
C ILE A 285 2.03 -15.52 -20.91
N THR A 286 1.24 -14.96 -20.00
CA THR A 286 1.41 -15.17 -18.56
C THR A 286 0.08 -15.66 -18.01
N ASN A 287 0.12 -16.73 -17.24
CA ASN A 287 -1.01 -17.28 -16.49
C ASN A 287 -0.66 -17.30 -15.03
N GLN A 288 -1.60 -16.96 -14.17
CA GLN A 288 -1.44 -16.97 -12.73
C GLN A 288 -2.70 -17.52 -12.07
N PHE A 289 -2.51 -18.42 -11.13
CA PHE A 289 -3.52 -18.88 -10.19
C PHE A 289 -3.06 -18.56 -8.79
N TYR A 290 -3.93 -18.04 -7.95
CA TYR A 290 -3.66 -17.91 -6.52
C TYR A 290 -4.88 -18.22 -5.66
N TYR A 291 -4.59 -18.69 -4.47
CA TYR A 291 -5.52 -18.89 -3.37
C TYR A 291 -5.07 -18.08 -2.18
N VAL A 292 -6.00 -17.39 -1.51
CA VAL A 292 -5.75 -16.65 -0.27
C VAL A 292 -6.82 -17.01 0.74
N SER A 293 -6.42 -17.31 1.97
CA SER A 293 -7.28 -17.46 3.13
C SER A 293 -6.93 -16.39 4.15
N ASN A 294 -7.92 -15.69 4.68
CA ASN A 294 -7.76 -14.70 5.75
C ASN A 294 -8.74 -15.02 6.88
N LYS A 295 -8.27 -14.81 8.12
CA LYS A 295 -9.12 -14.68 9.29
C LYS A 295 -8.75 -13.39 10.00
N TYR A 296 -9.74 -12.71 10.53
CA TYR A 296 -9.59 -11.44 11.20
C TYR A 296 -10.54 -11.35 12.37
N ASN A 297 -10.04 -10.92 13.50
CA ASN A 297 -10.81 -10.59 14.71
C ASN A 297 -10.29 -9.25 15.24
N LEU A 298 -11.20 -8.33 15.52
CA LEU A 298 -10.88 -7.04 16.09
C LEU A 298 -11.91 -6.68 17.16
N PHE A 299 -11.42 -6.33 18.33
CA PHE A 299 -12.17 -5.68 19.40
C PHE A 299 -11.82 -4.21 19.41
N SER A 300 -12.81 -3.33 19.23
CA SER A 300 -12.66 -1.87 19.21
C SER A 300 -13.75 -1.19 19.99
N ASN A 301 -13.47 0.00 20.52
CA ASN A 301 -14.42 0.84 21.23
C ASN A 301 -14.26 2.29 20.74
N PHE A 302 -15.19 2.74 19.89
CA PHE A 302 -15.10 4.07 19.27
C PHE A 302 -15.90 5.13 20.03
N SER A 303 -17.05 4.75 20.60
CA SER A 303 -17.98 5.64 21.29
C SER A 303 -17.88 5.57 22.83
N PHE A 304 -17.06 4.68 23.36
CA PHE A 304 -16.74 4.38 24.76
C PHE A 304 -17.94 3.95 25.59
N TYR A 305 -18.75 4.87 26.14
CA TYR A 305 -19.88 4.61 27.04
C TYR A 305 -21.17 5.26 26.55
N GLN A 306 -21.26 5.63 25.26
CA GLN A 306 -22.39 6.37 24.69
C GLN A 306 -23.68 5.53 24.66
N ASN A 307 -23.58 4.27 24.26
CA ASN A 307 -24.72 3.35 24.10
C ASN A 307 -24.89 2.45 25.32
N ASN A 308 -23.81 2.08 25.98
CA ASN A 308 -23.78 1.27 27.21
C ASN A 308 -22.99 1.99 28.30
N PRO A 309 -23.61 2.84 29.11
CA PRO A 309 -22.92 3.61 30.16
C PRO A 309 -22.30 2.74 31.29
N ILE A 310 -22.68 1.47 31.39
CA ILE A 310 -22.20 0.56 32.44
C ILE A 310 -20.96 -0.19 32.01
N ASP A 311 -21.06 -0.92 30.92
CA ASP A 311 -20.04 -1.88 30.47
C ASP A 311 -19.16 -1.38 29.33
N GLY A 312 -19.58 -0.28 28.66
CA GLY A 312 -18.92 0.30 27.48
C GLY A 312 -19.41 -0.29 26.16
N ASP A 313 -19.04 0.37 25.08
CA ASP A 313 -19.54 0.15 23.71
C ASP A 313 -18.61 -0.73 22.87
N MET A 314 -17.83 -1.63 23.51
CA MET A 314 -16.91 -2.47 22.75
C MET A 314 -17.66 -3.33 21.74
N ILE A 315 -17.17 -3.34 20.51
CA ILE A 315 -17.64 -4.18 19.43
C ILE A 315 -16.56 -5.20 19.03
N HIS A 316 -17.00 -6.32 18.49
CA HIS A 316 -16.15 -7.34 17.89
C HIS A 316 -16.48 -7.48 16.40
N GLN A 317 -15.48 -7.27 15.58
CA GLN A 317 -15.54 -7.44 14.12
C GLN A 317 -14.80 -8.72 13.76
N GLN A 318 -15.44 -9.60 12.99
CA GLN A 318 -14.85 -10.86 12.56
C GLN A 318 -14.97 -11.09 11.07
N GLU A 319 -13.97 -11.74 10.50
CA GLU A 319 -13.99 -12.20 9.11
C GLU A 319 -13.34 -13.57 8.94
N ASN A 320 -13.94 -14.40 8.09
CA ASN A 320 -13.34 -15.63 7.58
C ASN A 320 -13.53 -15.67 6.07
N ARG A 321 -12.43 -15.52 5.32
CA ARG A 321 -12.44 -15.34 3.86
C ARG A 321 -11.60 -16.39 3.14
N LYS A 322 -12.10 -16.80 1.97
CA LYS A 322 -11.35 -17.60 0.98
C LYS A 322 -11.49 -16.95 -0.39
N THR A 323 -10.37 -16.60 -0.99
CA THR A 323 -10.29 -15.98 -2.33
C THR A 323 -9.59 -16.93 -3.29
N TYR A 324 -10.20 -17.16 -4.44
CA TYR A 324 -9.64 -17.92 -5.56
C TYR A 324 -9.55 -17.01 -6.77
N THR A 325 -8.40 -16.94 -7.42
CA THR A 325 -8.24 -16.10 -8.60
C THR A 325 -7.44 -16.83 -9.67
N TYR A 326 -7.96 -16.76 -10.89
CA TYR A 326 -7.21 -17.11 -12.10
C TYR A 326 -7.17 -15.90 -13.01
N LYS A 327 -5.97 -15.49 -13.41
CA LYS A 327 -5.77 -14.37 -14.31
C LYS A 327 -4.60 -14.60 -15.25
N GLY A 328 -4.56 -13.81 -16.30
CA GLY A 328 -3.47 -13.90 -17.26
C GLY A 328 -3.54 -12.82 -18.31
N ASN A 329 -2.56 -12.83 -19.18
CA ASN A 329 -2.53 -11.99 -20.36
C ASN A 329 -1.71 -12.63 -21.48
N ILE A 330 -2.05 -12.27 -22.71
CA ILE A 330 -1.26 -12.52 -23.90
C ILE A 330 -0.84 -11.18 -24.50
N SER A 331 0.44 -11.02 -24.75
CA SER A 331 1.01 -9.81 -25.34
C SER A 331 1.73 -10.16 -26.63
N THR A 332 1.35 -9.49 -27.72
CA THR A 332 1.89 -9.78 -29.06
C THR A 332 2.31 -8.49 -29.76
N LYS A 333 3.50 -8.48 -30.36
CA LYS A 333 4.03 -7.34 -31.11
C LYS A 333 3.52 -7.37 -32.56
N ASN A 334 3.22 -6.19 -33.11
CA ASN A 334 2.88 -5.97 -34.52
C ASN A 334 1.67 -6.80 -35.01
N ILE A 335 0.64 -6.95 -34.21
CA ILE A 335 -0.66 -7.49 -34.64
C ILE A 335 -1.22 -6.62 -35.77
N PHE A 336 -1.96 -7.20 -36.69
CA PHE A 336 -2.56 -6.52 -37.85
C PHE A 336 -1.55 -5.76 -38.73
N GLN A 337 -0.27 -6.16 -38.72
CA GLN A 337 0.82 -5.54 -39.47
C GLN A 337 1.06 -4.06 -39.11
N ILE A 338 0.57 -3.60 -37.95
CA ILE A 338 0.86 -2.24 -37.44
C ILE A 338 2.29 -2.26 -36.86
N PRO A 339 3.23 -1.54 -37.48
CA PRO A 339 4.62 -1.54 -37.01
C PRO A 339 4.73 -0.85 -35.64
N ASN A 340 5.71 -1.30 -34.85
CA ASN A 340 5.99 -0.74 -33.51
C ASN A 340 4.79 -0.71 -32.56
N SER A 341 3.87 -1.66 -32.73
CA SER A 341 2.73 -1.84 -31.83
C SER A 341 2.92 -3.02 -30.88
N THR A 342 2.19 -3.00 -29.79
CA THR A 342 2.08 -4.14 -28.87
C THR A 342 0.65 -4.21 -28.33
N THR A 343 -0.04 -5.27 -28.71
CA THR A 343 -1.38 -5.57 -28.26
C THR A 343 -1.32 -6.50 -27.06
N THR A 344 -2.02 -6.18 -25.99
CA THR A 344 -2.15 -7.04 -24.82
C THR A 344 -3.62 -7.28 -24.53
N PHE A 345 -4.05 -8.53 -24.54
CA PHE A 345 -5.35 -8.97 -24.05
C PHE A 345 -5.15 -9.68 -22.72
N GLY A 346 -5.99 -9.36 -21.73
CA GLY A 346 -5.90 -9.98 -20.42
C GLY A 346 -7.27 -10.30 -19.83
N TRP A 347 -7.25 -11.21 -18.86
CA TRP A 347 -8.43 -11.71 -18.16
C TRP A 347 -8.14 -11.90 -16.67
N GLU A 348 -9.18 -11.82 -15.87
CA GLU A 348 -9.17 -12.09 -14.44
C GLU A 348 -10.54 -12.65 -14.04
N ILE A 349 -10.54 -13.75 -13.29
CA ILE A 349 -11.73 -14.33 -12.67
C ILE A 349 -11.40 -14.51 -11.20
N GLN A 350 -12.12 -13.81 -10.32
CA GLN A 350 -11.94 -13.89 -8.89
C GLN A 350 -13.25 -14.32 -8.22
N ARG A 351 -13.13 -15.23 -7.25
CA ARG A 351 -14.23 -15.64 -6.38
C ARG A 351 -13.84 -15.43 -4.93
N ASN A 352 -14.63 -14.63 -4.21
CA ASN A 352 -14.53 -14.44 -2.77
C ASN A 352 -15.70 -15.15 -2.10
N ASN A 353 -15.41 -15.97 -1.09
CA ASN A 353 -16.38 -16.50 -0.13
C ASN A 353 -16.00 -15.95 1.23
N ASN A 354 -16.88 -15.17 1.83
CA ASN A 354 -16.59 -14.39 3.02
C ASN A 354 -17.73 -14.49 4.01
N ASN A 355 -17.43 -14.85 5.27
CA ASN A 355 -18.34 -14.71 6.40
C ASN A 355 -17.82 -13.56 7.24
N ILE A 356 -18.65 -12.56 7.48
CA ILE A 356 -18.36 -11.40 8.31
C ILE A 356 -19.40 -11.25 9.40
N GLY A 357 -18.97 -10.77 10.58
CA GLY A 357 -19.87 -10.55 11.71
C GLY A 357 -19.45 -9.34 12.52
N LEU A 358 -20.45 -8.70 13.10
CA LEU A 358 -20.36 -7.66 14.11
C LEU A 358 -21.13 -8.10 15.34
N ASN A 359 -20.47 -8.05 16.49
CA ASN A 359 -21.06 -8.41 17.78
C ASN A 359 -20.79 -7.29 18.80
N ASN A 360 -21.65 -7.14 19.78
CA ASN A 360 -21.31 -6.44 21.00
C ASN A 360 -20.38 -7.29 21.85
N ALA A 361 -19.48 -6.65 22.59
CA ALA A 361 -18.57 -7.33 23.50
C ALA A 361 -18.38 -6.56 24.80
N ILE A 362 -18.06 -7.26 25.86
CA ILE A 362 -17.70 -6.69 27.16
C ILE A 362 -16.33 -7.27 27.55
N GLY A 363 -15.29 -6.43 27.59
CA GLY A 363 -13.93 -6.85 27.91
C GLY A 363 -13.43 -8.03 27.07
N ARG A 364 -13.73 -8.04 25.75
CA ARG A 364 -13.49 -9.12 24.78
C ARG A 364 -14.33 -10.40 24.95
N THR A 365 -15.35 -10.37 25.80
CA THR A 365 -16.34 -11.45 25.87
C THR A 365 -17.52 -11.08 24.98
N LEU A 366 -17.84 -11.92 23.99
CA LEU A 366 -18.97 -11.69 23.08
C LEU A 366 -20.29 -11.72 23.87
N SER A 367 -21.16 -10.78 23.55
CA SER A 367 -22.51 -10.69 24.13
C SER A 367 -23.58 -10.95 23.07
N ASN A 368 -24.08 -9.93 22.41
CA ASN A 368 -25.13 -10.05 21.43
C ASN A 368 -24.62 -9.83 20.00
N PRO A 369 -24.98 -10.71 19.03
CA PRO A 369 -24.69 -10.44 17.64
C PRO A 369 -25.53 -9.25 17.14
N ILE A 370 -24.88 -8.33 16.43
CA ILE A 370 -25.53 -7.17 15.78
C ILE A 370 -25.93 -7.57 14.36
N ASN A 371 -24.95 -8.08 13.60
CA ASN A 371 -25.19 -8.60 12.26
C ASN A 371 -24.18 -9.71 11.90
N GLU A 372 -24.59 -10.56 10.99
CA GLU A 372 -23.73 -11.57 10.36
C GLU A 372 -24.16 -11.81 8.92
N PHE A 373 -23.16 -11.89 8.01
CA PHE A 373 -23.38 -12.07 6.58
C PHE A 373 -22.48 -13.15 5.99
N ASP A 374 -23.07 -14.03 5.17
CA ASP A 374 -22.33 -14.81 4.19
C ASP A 374 -22.33 -14.09 2.85
N ILE A 375 -21.17 -13.68 2.36
CA ILE A 375 -20.99 -12.92 1.14
C ILE A 375 -20.24 -13.77 0.13
N LYS A 376 -20.81 -13.90 -1.07
CA LYS A 376 -20.19 -14.55 -2.22
C LYS A 376 -20.10 -13.55 -3.36
N GLU A 377 -18.88 -13.14 -3.69
CA GLU A 377 -18.61 -12.20 -4.79
C GLU A 377 -17.87 -12.93 -5.90
N THR A 378 -18.31 -12.69 -7.14
CA THR A 378 -17.58 -13.14 -8.33
C THR A 378 -17.28 -11.92 -9.19
N ASN A 379 -16.00 -11.74 -9.52
CA ASN A 379 -15.53 -10.69 -10.42
C ASN A 379 -14.94 -11.33 -11.67
N VAL A 380 -15.36 -10.85 -12.84
CA VAL A 380 -14.77 -11.23 -14.15
C VAL A 380 -14.33 -9.96 -14.85
N GLY A 381 -13.04 -9.79 -15.00
CA GLY A 381 -12.41 -8.65 -15.68
C GLY A 381 -11.77 -9.09 -17.01
N LEU A 382 -12.05 -8.34 -18.08
CA LEU A 382 -11.38 -8.49 -19.37
C LEU A 382 -10.80 -7.15 -19.79
N PHE A 383 -9.60 -7.16 -20.38
CA PHE A 383 -9.04 -5.93 -20.92
C PHE A 383 -8.30 -6.14 -22.23
N LEU A 384 -8.34 -5.10 -23.06
CA LEU A 384 -7.53 -4.97 -24.27
C LEU A 384 -6.72 -3.67 -24.17
N LYS A 385 -5.42 -3.75 -24.40
CA LYS A 385 -4.50 -2.62 -24.35
C LYS A 385 -3.65 -2.61 -25.61
N GLU A 386 -3.61 -1.51 -26.27
CA GLU A 386 -2.79 -1.28 -27.46
C GLU A 386 -1.76 -0.19 -27.17
N LYS A 387 -0.49 -0.50 -27.41
CA LYS A 387 0.61 0.47 -27.40
C LYS A 387 1.09 0.66 -28.83
N ILE A 388 1.04 1.88 -29.34
CA ILE A 388 1.48 2.19 -30.72
C ILE A 388 2.50 3.33 -30.65
N GLN A 389 3.66 3.14 -31.21
CA GLN A 389 4.60 4.22 -31.50
C GLN A 389 4.24 4.83 -32.87
N ILE A 390 3.46 5.91 -32.83
CA ILE A 390 2.93 6.60 -34.01
C ILE A 390 4.06 7.26 -34.82
N THR A 391 4.99 7.90 -34.12
CA THR A 391 6.22 8.46 -34.67
C THR A 391 7.40 8.11 -33.75
N PRO A 392 8.66 8.32 -34.14
CA PRO A 392 9.81 8.12 -33.26
C PRO A 392 9.73 8.91 -31.94
N LYS A 393 8.90 9.96 -31.90
CA LYS A 393 8.70 10.85 -30.74
C LYS A 393 7.34 10.69 -30.07
N LEU A 394 6.35 10.11 -30.71
CA LEU A 394 4.97 10.04 -30.21
C LEU A 394 4.53 8.61 -30.01
N THR A 395 4.17 8.25 -28.78
CA THR A 395 3.60 6.96 -28.44
C THR A 395 2.22 7.15 -27.82
N ALA A 396 1.25 6.36 -28.29
CA ALA A 396 -0.09 6.28 -27.73
C ALA A 396 -0.28 4.94 -26.99
N LEU A 397 -1.02 5.00 -25.89
CA LEU A 397 -1.59 3.83 -25.21
C LEU A 397 -3.10 4.00 -25.22
N ALA A 398 -3.82 3.04 -25.79
CA ALA A 398 -5.27 2.95 -25.73
C ALA A 398 -5.66 1.65 -25.01
N GLY A 399 -6.62 1.71 -24.13
CA GLY A 399 -7.08 0.55 -23.37
C GLY A 399 -8.58 0.60 -23.14
N LEU A 400 -9.16 -0.59 -23.10
CA LEU A 400 -10.55 -0.79 -22.69
C LEU A 400 -10.58 -1.95 -21.71
N ARG A 401 -11.21 -1.75 -20.56
CA ARG A 401 -11.45 -2.79 -19.57
C ARG A 401 -12.94 -2.89 -19.29
N ALA A 402 -13.42 -4.11 -19.15
CA ALA A 402 -14.78 -4.44 -18.73
C ALA A 402 -14.72 -5.35 -17.52
N ASP A 403 -15.41 -4.99 -16.46
CA ASP A 403 -15.51 -5.76 -15.22
C ASP A 403 -16.98 -6.05 -14.93
N TYR A 404 -17.30 -7.32 -14.71
CA TYR A 404 -18.58 -7.81 -14.27
C TYR A 404 -18.48 -8.30 -12.84
N PHE A 405 -19.34 -7.81 -11.96
CA PHE A 405 -19.45 -8.24 -10.57
C PHE A 405 -20.81 -8.86 -10.32
N ASP A 406 -20.82 -10.00 -9.64
CA ASP A 406 -22.00 -10.69 -9.11
C ASP A 406 -21.87 -10.79 -7.59
N PHE A 407 -22.82 -10.23 -6.88
CA PHE A 407 -22.90 -10.22 -5.43
C PHE A 407 -24.08 -11.08 -4.97
N ASN A 408 -23.83 -12.01 -4.06
CA ASN A 408 -24.81 -12.83 -3.41
C ASN A 408 -24.56 -12.77 -1.90
N VAL A 409 -25.48 -12.18 -1.16
CA VAL A 409 -25.37 -11.96 0.27
C VAL A 409 -26.52 -12.69 0.96
N THR A 410 -26.18 -13.47 1.97
CA THR A 410 -27.14 -14.04 2.92
C THR A 410 -26.90 -13.37 4.26
N GLU A 411 -27.84 -12.54 4.71
CA GLU A 411 -27.86 -12.01 6.07
C GLU A 411 -28.34 -13.13 7.00
N ILE A 412 -27.56 -13.42 8.05
CA ILE A 412 -27.86 -14.50 9.00
C ILE A 412 -28.49 -13.92 10.25
N VAL A 413 -28.00 -12.76 10.69
CA VAL A 413 -28.47 -12.00 11.84
C VAL A 413 -28.74 -10.56 11.38
N PRO A 414 -29.84 -9.89 11.84
CA PRO A 414 -30.86 -10.35 12.78
C PRO A 414 -31.95 -11.26 12.16
N VAL A 415 -32.12 -11.20 10.86
CA VAL A 415 -33.15 -11.99 10.15
C VAL A 415 -32.55 -12.63 8.93
N SER A 416 -32.70 -13.93 8.78
CA SER A 416 -32.18 -14.64 7.62
C SER A 416 -32.85 -14.15 6.34
N GLN A 417 -32.13 -13.39 5.53
CA GLN A 417 -32.59 -12.83 4.26
C GLN A 417 -31.51 -12.97 3.19
N GLN A 418 -31.88 -13.36 1.98
CA GLN A 418 -30.97 -13.46 0.84
C GLN A 418 -31.21 -12.33 -0.15
N GLY A 419 -30.12 -11.71 -0.62
CA GLY A 419 -30.15 -10.72 -1.69
C GLY A 419 -29.11 -10.99 -2.76
N LYS A 420 -29.39 -10.54 -3.98
CA LYS A 420 -28.47 -10.63 -5.13
C LYS A 420 -28.51 -9.34 -5.94
N THR A 421 -27.35 -8.95 -6.41
CA THR A 421 -27.20 -7.86 -7.40
C THR A 421 -26.00 -8.12 -8.29
N ASN A 422 -25.99 -7.54 -9.48
CA ASN A 422 -24.84 -7.57 -10.35
C ASN A 422 -24.65 -6.21 -11.03
N SER A 423 -23.45 -5.97 -11.53
CA SER A 423 -23.13 -4.73 -12.22
C SER A 423 -21.99 -4.95 -13.20
N ILE A 424 -21.98 -4.12 -14.26
CA ILE A 424 -20.90 -4.08 -15.24
C ILE A 424 -20.31 -2.68 -15.25
N ARG A 425 -18.96 -2.61 -15.27
CA ARG A 425 -18.23 -1.37 -15.47
C ARG A 425 -17.32 -1.47 -16.70
N ILE A 426 -17.47 -0.51 -17.60
CA ILE A 426 -16.58 -0.35 -18.75
C ILE A 426 -15.69 0.86 -18.49
N SER A 427 -14.39 0.68 -18.60
CA SER A 427 -13.35 1.66 -18.24
C SER A 427 -12.41 1.91 -19.42
N PRO A 428 -12.70 2.91 -20.28
CA PRO A 428 -11.79 3.34 -21.33
C PRO A 428 -10.59 4.09 -20.72
N LYS A 429 -9.41 3.90 -21.32
CA LYS A 429 -8.17 4.52 -20.89
C LYS A 429 -7.36 4.96 -22.11
N PHE A 430 -6.83 6.18 -22.06
CA PHE A 430 -6.02 6.71 -23.13
C PHE A 430 -4.84 7.53 -22.58
N SER A 431 -3.66 7.36 -23.17
CA SER A 431 -2.48 8.13 -22.79
C SER A 431 -1.62 8.43 -24.01
N LEU A 432 -1.11 9.65 -24.08
CA LEU A 432 -0.15 10.11 -25.08
C LEU A 432 1.16 10.46 -24.39
N PHE A 433 2.27 10.07 -25.02
CA PHE A 433 3.63 10.39 -24.56
C PHE A 433 4.39 10.98 -25.74
N TYR A 434 4.90 12.20 -25.58
CA TYR A 434 5.67 12.91 -26.59
C TYR A 434 7.10 13.16 -26.11
N ASP A 435 8.08 12.50 -26.71
CA ASP A 435 9.50 12.71 -26.48
C ASP A 435 9.96 13.97 -27.23
N ALA A 436 9.77 15.14 -26.61
CA ALA A 436 10.12 16.44 -27.20
C ALA A 436 11.64 16.49 -27.47
N THR A 437 12.44 16.00 -26.53
CA THR A 437 13.88 15.81 -26.67
C THR A 437 14.30 14.45 -26.06
N LYS A 438 15.58 14.12 -26.12
CA LYS A 438 16.14 12.93 -25.42
C LYS A 438 16.01 13.02 -23.90
N ASN A 439 15.79 14.22 -23.36
CA ASN A 439 15.78 14.51 -21.94
C ASN A 439 14.45 15.10 -21.45
N LEU A 440 13.45 15.24 -22.31
CA LEU A 440 12.17 15.83 -21.99
C LEU A 440 11.05 15.01 -22.65
N GLN A 441 10.18 14.45 -21.85
CA GLN A 441 8.95 13.80 -22.27
C GLN A 441 7.75 14.54 -21.69
N LEU A 442 6.77 14.83 -22.53
CA LEU A 442 5.47 15.35 -22.14
C LEU A 442 4.46 14.19 -22.19
N TYR A 443 3.46 14.23 -21.33
CA TYR A 443 2.38 13.26 -21.40
C TYR A 443 1.03 13.87 -21.06
N ALA A 444 -0.02 13.28 -21.63
CA ALA A 444 -1.40 13.53 -21.29
C ALA A 444 -2.14 12.20 -21.18
N LYS A 445 -2.98 12.05 -20.14
CA LYS A 445 -3.73 10.83 -19.85
C LYS A 445 -5.18 11.17 -19.54
N ALA A 446 -6.10 10.36 -20.03
CA ALA A 446 -7.54 10.44 -19.75
C ALA A 446 -8.08 9.03 -19.53
N SER A 447 -8.68 8.75 -18.39
CA SER A 447 -9.07 7.38 -18.06
C SER A 447 -10.27 7.32 -17.13
N SER A 448 -10.99 6.21 -17.19
CA SER A 448 -12.00 5.84 -16.22
C SER A 448 -11.49 4.69 -15.36
N GLY A 449 -11.90 4.69 -14.09
CA GLY A 449 -11.70 3.64 -13.11
C GLY A 449 -12.94 3.48 -12.25
N PHE A 450 -12.86 2.64 -11.23
CA PHE A 450 -13.94 2.41 -10.27
C PHE A 450 -13.39 1.73 -9.00
N HIS A 451 -14.19 1.77 -7.94
CA HIS A 451 -14.12 0.80 -6.84
C HIS A 451 -15.45 0.07 -6.71
N SER A 452 -15.45 -1.15 -6.18
CA SER A 452 -16.67 -1.83 -5.82
C SER A 452 -17.16 -1.33 -4.46
N ASN A 453 -18.47 -1.18 -4.31
CA ASN A 453 -19.08 -0.92 -3.02
C ASN A 453 -19.20 -2.19 -2.18
N TYR A 454 -19.54 -2.01 -0.93
CA TYR A 454 -19.83 -3.09 0.00
C TYR A 454 -21.04 -3.90 -0.48
N ALA A 455 -20.91 -5.21 -0.55
CA ALA A 455 -21.93 -6.08 -1.14
C ALA A 455 -23.29 -5.98 -0.45
N ASN A 456 -23.33 -5.96 0.89
CA ASN A 456 -24.58 -5.84 1.65
C ASN A 456 -25.23 -4.46 1.45
N ALA A 457 -24.47 -3.37 1.40
CA ALA A 457 -24.99 -2.03 1.14
C ALA A 457 -25.61 -1.93 -0.27
N ALA A 458 -24.93 -2.48 -1.28
CA ALA A 458 -25.41 -2.50 -2.66
C ALA A 458 -26.69 -3.34 -2.85
N ILE A 459 -26.96 -4.30 -1.96
CA ILE A 459 -28.17 -5.12 -2.00
C ILE A 459 -29.29 -4.48 -1.19
N LYS A 460 -29.00 -3.93 0.00
CA LYS A 460 -30.01 -3.30 0.88
C LYS A 460 -30.55 -2.00 0.28
N ASN A 461 -29.71 -1.22 -0.38
CA ASN A 461 -30.09 0.04 -1.02
C ASN A 461 -29.84 -0.01 -2.53
N LYS A 462 -30.93 -0.14 -3.31
CA LYS A 462 -30.86 -0.19 -4.78
C LYS A 462 -30.41 1.12 -5.45
N GLU A 463 -30.40 2.22 -4.72
CA GLU A 463 -29.88 3.51 -5.21
C GLU A 463 -28.35 3.56 -5.17
N ILE A 464 -27.72 2.70 -4.39
CA ILE A 464 -26.25 2.59 -4.34
C ILE A 464 -25.77 1.87 -5.60
N ASN A 465 -25.00 2.57 -6.42
CA ASN A 465 -24.32 1.94 -7.55
C ASN A 465 -23.25 0.97 -7.05
N PRO A 466 -23.33 -0.34 -7.35
CA PRO A 466 -22.32 -1.30 -6.89
C PRO A 466 -20.89 -1.01 -7.37
N LEU A 467 -20.75 -0.32 -8.51
CA LEU A 467 -19.46 0.02 -9.15
C LEU A 467 -19.46 1.49 -9.57
N PRO A 468 -19.36 2.45 -8.63
CA PRO A 468 -19.34 3.88 -8.97
C PRO A 468 -18.12 4.19 -9.86
N LYS A 469 -18.36 5.04 -10.84
CA LYS A 469 -17.34 5.44 -11.81
C LYS A 469 -16.46 6.53 -11.24
N ALA A 470 -15.17 6.44 -11.54
CA ALA A 470 -14.23 7.55 -11.39
C ALA A 470 -13.62 7.89 -12.75
N VAL A 471 -13.33 9.18 -12.98
CA VAL A 471 -12.59 9.66 -14.15
C VAL A 471 -11.36 10.43 -13.72
N GLY A 472 -10.26 10.24 -14.43
CA GLY A 472 -9.00 10.89 -14.15
C GLY A 472 -8.36 11.47 -15.40
N TYR A 473 -7.82 12.69 -15.28
CA TYR A 473 -7.04 13.37 -16.31
C TYR A 473 -5.72 13.83 -15.71
N ASP A 474 -4.61 13.49 -16.37
CA ASP A 474 -3.28 13.92 -15.97
C ASP A 474 -2.59 14.59 -17.16
N ILE A 475 -1.94 15.72 -16.91
CA ILE A 475 -0.98 16.34 -17.82
C ILE A 475 0.32 16.54 -17.07
N GLY A 476 1.43 16.17 -17.67
CA GLY A 476 2.69 16.27 -16.96
C GLY A 476 3.91 16.15 -17.87
N THR A 477 5.06 16.26 -17.22
CA THR A 477 6.36 16.17 -17.88
C THR A 477 7.33 15.37 -17.02
N GLU A 478 8.13 14.55 -17.70
CA GLU A 478 9.34 13.93 -17.14
C GLU A 478 10.56 14.54 -17.81
N PHE A 479 11.55 14.93 -17.02
CA PHE A 479 12.74 15.55 -17.59
C PHE A 479 14.02 15.17 -16.85
N LYS A 480 15.13 15.27 -17.60
CA LYS A 480 16.49 15.02 -17.09
C LYS A 480 17.37 16.22 -17.46
N ILE A 481 18.05 16.79 -16.47
CA ILE A 481 19.00 17.88 -16.66
C ILE A 481 20.41 17.34 -16.37
N GLY A 482 21.27 17.34 -17.40
CA GLY A 482 22.57 16.72 -17.30
C GLY A 482 22.49 15.22 -17.00
N LYS A 483 23.42 14.71 -16.19
CA LYS A 483 23.45 13.30 -15.74
C LYS A 483 22.86 13.09 -14.35
N ASN A 484 22.69 14.16 -13.59
CA ASN A 484 22.56 14.13 -12.16
C ASN A 484 21.21 14.60 -11.62
N PHE A 485 20.33 15.14 -12.46
CA PHE A 485 19.03 15.64 -12.02
C PHE A 485 17.93 15.07 -12.88
N VAL A 486 16.90 14.52 -12.25
CA VAL A 486 15.66 14.07 -12.87
C VAL A 486 14.46 14.65 -12.12
N GLY A 487 13.41 14.99 -12.86
CA GLY A 487 12.19 15.54 -12.30
C GLY A 487 10.96 15.04 -13.03
N ASN A 488 9.86 15.01 -12.29
CA ASN A 488 8.51 14.84 -12.83
C ASN A 488 7.63 15.93 -12.24
N ILE A 489 6.81 16.55 -13.08
CA ILE A 489 5.78 17.50 -12.65
C ILE A 489 4.49 17.11 -13.37
N ALA A 490 3.39 17.05 -12.63
CA ALA A 490 2.08 16.71 -13.15
C ALA A 490 1.00 17.55 -12.50
N THR A 491 -0.05 17.85 -13.26
CA THR A 491 -1.33 18.34 -12.77
C THR A 491 -2.39 17.30 -13.09
N PHE A 492 -3.28 17.06 -12.14
CA PHE A 492 -4.32 16.07 -12.26
C PHE A 492 -5.70 16.63 -11.93
N TYR A 493 -6.71 16.00 -12.51
CA TYR A 493 -8.11 16.11 -12.14
C TYR A 493 -8.67 14.72 -11.95
N LEU A 494 -9.35 14.49 -10.83
CA LEU A 494 -10.05 13.24 -10.51
C LEU A 494 -11.48 13.59 -10.10
N GLN A 495 -12.47 12.85 -10.60
CA GLN A 495 -13.86 12.94 -10.19
C GLN A 495 -14.39 11.55 -9.92
N SER A 496 -15.07 11.37 -8.79
CA SER A 496 -15.79 10.14 -8.42
C SER A 496 -17.28 10.38 -8.40
N ASP A 497 -18.07 9.39 -8.86
CA ASP A 497 -19.53 9.42 -8.82
C ASP A 497 -20.09 9.16 -7.42
N ALA A 498 -19.27 8.63 -6.51
CA ALA A 498 -19.63 8.42 -5.11
C ALA A 498 -18.41 8.63 -4.22
N GLU A 499 -18.59 9.36 -3.13
CA GLU A 499 -17.67 9.45 -2.02
C GLU A 499 -18.29 8.70 -0.84
N PHE A 500 -17.60 7.66 -0.37
CA PHE A 500 -18.08 6.89 0.76
C PHE A 500 -17.21 7.19 1.96
N VAL A 501 -17.86 7.62 3.03
CA VAL A 501 -17.25 7.79 4.34
C VAL A 501 -17.76 6.65 5.22
N PHE A 502 -16.85 5.89 5.80
CA PHE A 502 -17.19 4.81 6.71
C PHE A 502 -17.53 5.39 8.08
N SER A 503 -18.67 5.01 8.64
CA SER A 503 -19.03 5.25 10.03
C SER A 503 -18.74 3.98 10.84
N PRO A 504 -17.75 4.01 11.75
CA PRO A 504 -17.33 2.81 12.50
C PRO A 504 -18.43 2.23 13.40
N ASP A 505 -19.27 3.10 13.96
CA ASP A 505 -20.26 2.73 14.99
C ASP A 505 -21.47 1.96 14.45
N GLY A 506 -21.82 2.18 13.18
CA GLY A 506 -23.00 1.57 12.57
C GLY A 506 -22.71 0.48 11.57
N PHE A 507 -21.45 0.23 11.20
CA PHE A 507 -21.13 -0.54 9.99
C PHE A 507 -21.83 0.02 8.74
N GLU A 508 -22.05 1.31 8.74
CA GLU A 508 -22.74 2.01 7.66
C GLU A 508 -21.75 2.86 6.87
N PHE A 509 -21.98 2.88 5.56
CA PHE A 509 -21.28 3.78 4.67
C PHE A 509 -22.21 4.94 4.33
N GLU A 510 -21.83 6.13 4.71
CA GLU A 510 -22.49 7.32 4.22
C GLU A 510 -22.03 7.63 2.79
N ASN A 511 -22.97 7.69 1.87
CA ASN A 511 -22.70 8.20 0.54
C ASN A 511 -22.80 9.73 0.57
N LYS A 512 -21.68 10.41 0.56
CA LYS A 512 -21.57 11.89 0.52
C LYS A 512 -21.78 12.46 -0.90
N GLY A 513 -22.19 11.65 -1.88
CA GLY A 513 -22.42 12.08 -3.25
C GLY A 513 -21.15 12.13 -4.11
N ARG A 514 -21.19 12.90 -5.19
CA ARG A 514 -20.08 13.04 -6.11
C ARG A 514 -18.98 13.93 -5.54
N SER A 515 -17.74 13.60 -5.86
CA SER A 515 -16.58 14.38 -5.43
C SER A 515 -15.66 14.70 -6.60
N LYS A 516 -14.87 15.76 -6.47
CA LYS A 516 -13.77 16.08 -7.38
C LYS A 516 -12.51 16.46 -6.61
N ARG A 517 -11.37 16.19 -7.22
CA ARG A 517 -10.05 16.56 -6.73
C ARG A 517 -9.22 17.15 -7.88
N ILE A 518 -8.54 18.27 -7.60
CA ILE A 518 -7.61 18.92 -8.52
C ILE A 518 -6.31 19.13 -7.77
N GLY A 519 -5.19 18.85 -8.42
CA GLY A 519 -3.90 19.01 -7.77
C GLY A 519 -2.72 19.05 -8.70
N SER A 520 -1.57 19.36 -8.10
CA SER A 520 -0.28 19.33 -8.78
C SER A 520 0.74 18.58 -7.94
N GLU A 521 1.58 17.83 -8.59
CA GLU A 521 2.62 16.99 -8.00
C GLU A 521 3.97 17.32 -8.65
N ALA A 522 5.02 17.34 -7.81
CA ALA A 522 6.38 17.48 -8.29
C ALA A 522 7.29 16.50 -7.56
N SER A 523 8.13 15.80 -8.30
CA SER A 523 9.11 14.85 -7.75
C SER A 523 10.47 15.16 -8.35
N PHE A 524 11.47 15.39 -7.50
CA PHE A 524 12.83 15.73 -7.90
C PHE A 524 13.83 14.79 -7.27
N ARG A 525 14.82 14.35 -8.05
CA ARG A 525 15.93 13.51 -7.63
C ARG A 525 17.23 14.14 -8.13
N TYR A 526 18.16 14.43 -7.24
CA TYR A 526 19.42 15.07 -7.56
C TYR A 526 20.60 14.30 -6.95
N GLN A 527 21.56 13.97 -7.79
CA GLN A 527 22.79 13.30 -7.41
C GLN A 527 24.00 14.23 -7.68
N PRO A 528 24.29 15.21 -6.80
CA PRO A 528 25.41 16.13 -7.01
C PRO A 528 26.76 15.42 -7.04
N LEU A 529 26.90 14.34 -6.27
CA LEU A 529 28.12 13.53 -6.17
C LEU A 529 27.79 12.04 -6.34
N PRO A 530 28.72 11.19 -6.80
CA PRO A 530 28.46 9.76 -7.00
C PRO A 530 28.00 8.99 -5.74
N TYR A 531 28.20 9.56 -4.57
CA TYR A 531 27.90 8.99 -3.26
C TYR A 531 26.84 9.76 -2.48
N PHE A 532 26.27 10.83 -3.05
CA PHE A 532 25.31 11.69 -2.36
C PHE A 532 24.06 11.94 -3.23
N TRP A 533 22.87 11.71 -2.68
CA TRP A 533 21.57 11.90 -3.30
C TRP A 533 20.70 12.81 -2.45
N LEU A 534 19.94 13.65 -3.12
CA LEU A 534 18.88 14.45 -2.56
C LEU A 534 17.60 14.10 -3.31
N ASP A 535 16.49 13.98 -2.61
CA ASP A 535 15.18 13.80 -3.20
C ASP A 535 14.11 14.59 -2.46
N THR A 536 13.10 15.02 -3.20
CA THR A 536 11.90 15.64 -2.63
C THR A 536 10.69 15.36 -3.50
N ASP A 537 9.56 15.12 -2.84
CA ASP A 537 8.23 14.99 -3.44
C ASP A 537 7.33 16.05 -2.80
N LEU A 538 6.63 16.80 -3.64
CA LEU A 538 5.70 17.85 -3.26
C LEU A 538 4.35 17.54 -3.88
N ASN A 539 3.28 17.60 -3.09
CA ASN A 539 1.94 17.37 -3.59
C ASN A 539 0.99 18.41 -3.01
N TYR A 540 0.22 19.02 -3.88
CA TYR A 540 -0.87 19.91 -3.52
C TYR A 540 -2.14 19.39 -4.15
N SER A 541 -3.20 19.20 -3.35
CA SER A 541 -4.49 18.71 -3.82
C SER A 541 -5.62 19.43 -3.11
N PHE A 542 -6.69 19.68 -3.85
CA PHE A 542 -7.89 20.31 -3.35
C PHE A 542 -9.09 19.44 -3.73
N GLY A 543 -9.78 18.90 -2.72
CA GLY A 543 -10.95 18.04 -2.84
C GLY A 543 -12.22 18.78 -2.46
N THR A 544 -13.31 18.52 -3.19
CA THR A 544 -14.64 19.06 -2.87
C THR A 544 -15.74 18.05 -3.20
N LEU A 545 -16.76 17.99 -2.36
CA LEU A 545 -18.04 17.37 -2.65
C LEU A 545 -18.80 18.23 -3.64
N LEU A 546 -19.42 17.62 -4.65
CA LEU A 546 -20.11 18.33 -5.73
C LEU A 546 -21.60 18.53 -5.46
N ASP A 547 -22.19 17.67 -4.62
CA ASP A 547 -23.61 17.66 -4.33
C ASP A 547 -23.95 18.34 -3.01
N ALA A 548 -22.94 18.80 -2.27
CA ALA A 548 -23.06 19.54 -1.00
C ALA A 548 -23.06 21.07 -1.21
N PRO A 549 -23.65 21.85 -0.30
CA PRO A 549 -23.55 23.32 -0.29
C PRO A 549 -22.06 23.77 -0.28
N LYS A 550 -21.77 24.92 -0.89
CA LYS A 550 -20.37 25.43 -0.95
C LYS A 550 -19.72 25.66 0.41
N THR A 551 -20.52 25.91 1.45
CA THR A 551 -20.06 26.08 2.83
C THR A 551 -19.74 24.78 3.54
N GLU A 552 -20.19 23.62 3.01
CA GLU A 552 -20.11 22.31 3.64
C GLU A 552 -19.66 21.27 2.59
N ASN A 553 -18.66 21.59 1.79
CA ASN A 553 -18.28 20.77 0.64
C ASN A 553 -16.83 20.29 0.66
N LYS A 554 -16.14 20.40 1.78
CA LYS A 554 -14.79 19.86 1.89
C LYS A 554 -14.85 18.36 2.12
N ILE A 555 -13.81 17.69 1.68
CA ILE A 555 -13.67 16.25 1.94
C ILE A 555 -12.92 16.12 3.26
N PRO A 556 -13.54 15.53 4.30
CA PRO A 556 -12.90 15.31 5.59
C PRO A 556 -11.59 14.52 5.46
N SER A 557 -10.66 14.79 6.35
CA SER A 557 -9.33 14.15 6.46
C SER A 557 -8.40 14.26 5.25
N ALA A 558 -8.86 14.85 4.12
CA ALA A 558 -8.08 14.96 2.89
C ALA A 558 -6.96 16.02 3.00
N PRO A 559 -5.66 15.64 2.99
CA PRO A 559 -4.58 16.60 3.14
C PRO A 559 -4.44 17.47 1.89
N ARG A 560 -4.27 18.80 2.09
CA ARG A 560 -4.08 19.75 0.99
C ARG A 560 -2.63 19.78 0.49
N PHE A 561 -1.69 19.75 1.40
CA PHE A 561 -0.27 19.80 1.06
C PHE A 561 0.51 18.72 1.78
N THR A 562 1.30 17.98 1.02
CA THR A 562 2.21 16.97 1.56
C THR A 562 3.59 17.10 0.94
N SER A 563 4.62 16.85 1.75
CA SER A 563 6.00 16.83 1.27
C SER A 563 6.78 15.71 1.93
N THR A 564 7.55 14.98 1.14
CA THR A 564 8.52 14.01 1.64
C THR A 564 9.83 14.18 0.92
N GLY A 565 10.93 13.83 1.58
CA GLY A 565 12.23 13.93 0.92
C GLY A 565 13.37 13.58 1.86
N GLY A 566 14.59 13.89 1.42
CA GLY A 566 15.76 13.74 2.27
C GLY A 566 17.07 13.67 1.54
N ALA A 567 18.10 13.35 2.31
CA ALA A 567 19.47 13.22 1.87
C ALA A 567 19.99 11.81 2.16
N THR A 568 20.73 11.23 1.21
CA THR A 568 21.31 9.89 1.34
C THR A 568 22.77 9.91 0.96
N LEU A 569 23.62 9.32 1.81
CA LEU A 569 25.05 9.13 1.57
C LEU A 569 25.38 7.64 1.49
N ARG A 570 26.18 7.26 0.51
CA ARG A 570 26.71 5.91 0.36
C ARG A 570 28.21 5.96 0.12
N LEU A 571 28.97 5.70 1.17
CA LEU A 571 30.42 5.83 1.15
C LEU A 571 31.11 4.51 0.77
N LYS A 572 32.26 4.60 0.14
CA LYS A 572 33.07 3.42 -0.27
C LYS A 572 33.56 2.57 0.91
N ASN A 573 33.69 3.17 2.09
CA ASN A 573 34.09 2.49 3.32
C ASN A 573 33.00 1.61 3.94
N GLY A 574 31.82 1.50 3.28
CA GLY A 574 30.70 0.68 3.72
C GLY A 574 29.68 1.41 4.58
N ILE A 575 29.87 2.69 4.87
CA ILE A 575 28.87 3.51 5.58
C ILE A 575 27.82 3.97 4.58
N ASN A 576 26.56 3.65 4.87
CA ASN A 576 25.39 4.14 4.16
C ASN A 576 24.48 4.83 5.17
N THR A 577 24.08 6.07 4.91
CA THR A 577 23.22 6.82 5.83
C THR A 577 22.16 7.62 5.07
N SER A 578 21.04 7.84 5.70
CA SER A 578 19.92 8.60 5.15
C SER A 578 19.23 9.41 6.24
N LEU A 579 18.95 10.67 5.95
CA LEU A 579 18.06 11.54 6.72
C LEU A 579 16.82 11.79 5.88
N ARG A 580 15.65 11.44 6.40
CA ARG A 580 14.37 11.53 5.70
C ARG A 580 13.44 12.45 6.46
N TYR A 581 12.62 13.24 5.75
CA TYR A 581 11.57 14.03 6.37
C TYR A 581 10.20 13.72 5.77
N ARG A 582 9.17 13.99 6.55
CA ARG A 582 7.76 13.95 6.16
C ARG A 582 7.06 15.18 6.74
N PHE A 583 6.33 15.87 5.88
CA PHE A 583 5.47 16.99 6.24
C PHE A 583 4.05 16.72 5.73
N LEU A 584 3.08 16.76 6.62
CA LEU A 584 1.66 16.73 6.31
C LEU A 584 1.05 18.06 6.75
N GLY A 585 0.42 18.77 5.81
CA GLY A 585 -0.24 20.04 6.07
C GLY A 585 -1.55 19.87 6.85
N GLU A 586 -2.09 20.97 7.30
CA GLU A 586 -3.42 21.04 7.92
C GLU A 586 -4.49 20.46 6.98
N ARG A 587 -5.51 19.82 7.58
CA ARG A 587 -6.63 19.24 6.86
C ARG A 587 -7.95 19.38 7.61
N PRO A 588 -9.08 19.61 6.91
CA PRO A 588 -10.39 19.64 7.53
C PRO A 588 -10.75 18.27 8.09
N LEU A 589 -11.44 18.22 9.22
CA LEU A 589 -12.00 16.99 9.78
C LEU A 589 -13.50 16.87 9.53
N ILE A 590 -14.14 17.98 9.19
CA ILE A 590 -15.55 18.05 8.81
C ILE A 590 -15.73 18.93 7.56
N GLU A 591 -16.89 18.84 6.94
CA GLU A 591 -17.18 19.39 5.62
C GLU A 591 -17.17 20.94 5.57
N ASP A 592 -17.44 21.62 6.68
CA ASP A 592 -17.47 23.10 6.81
C ASP A 592 -16.13 23.71 7.21
N GLU A 593 -15.09 22.90 7.46
CA GLU A 593 -13.76 23.30 7.93
C GLU A 593 -13.72 23.96 9.31
N SER A 594 -14.76 23.88 10.12
CA SER A 594 -14.75 24.46 11.48
C SER A 594 -13.82 23.68 12.42
N VAL A 595 -13.50 22.42 12.10
CA VAL A 595 -12.55 21.59 12.84
C VAL A 595 -11.40 21.17 11.92
N ILE A 596 -10.18 21.49 12.34
CA ILE A 596 -8.95 21.28 11.55
C ILE A 596 -7.98 20.37 12.32
N ALA A 597 -7.42 19.39 11.65
CA ALA A 597 -6.27 18.64 12.16
C ALA A 597 -4.97 19.42 11.90
N ASP A 598 -4.12 19.50 12.91
CA ASP A 598 -2.84 20.20 12.85
C ASP A 598 -1.88 19.58 11.82
N SER A 599 -1.02 20.41 11.25
CA SER A 599 0.12 19.97 10.46
C SER A 599 1.21 19.36 11.34
N TYR A 600 2.07 18.53 10.74
CA TYR A 600 3.25 18.04 11.41
C TYR A 600 4.47 17.91 10.47
N PHE A 601 5.64 18.04 11.08
CA PHE A 601 6.93 17.75 10.45
C PHE A 601 7.70 16.76 11.33
N ILE A 602 8.10 15.63 10.73
CA ILE A 602 8.94 14.63 11.39
C ILE A 602 10.12 14.24 10.51
N ALA A 603 11.21 13.86 11.14
CA ALA A 603 12.40 13.42 10.45
C ALA A 603 12.93 12.12 11.06
N ASP A 604 13.42 11.24 10.19
CA ASP A 604 13.95 9.92 10.52
C ASP A 604 15.38 9.80 10.03
N PHE A 605 16.19 9.06 10.77
CA PHE A 605 17.60 8.85 10.46
C PHE A 605 17.95 7.36 10.42
N VAL A 606 18.73 6.95 9.42
CA VAL A 606 19.24 5.59 9.30
C VAL A 606 20.72 5.63 8.98
N ILE A 607 21.52 4.80 9.65
CA ILE A 607 22.90 4.54 9.31
C ILE A 607 23.18 3.05 9.32
N ASN A 608 23.85 2.56 8.29
CA ASN A 608 24.27 1.17 8.16
C ASN A 608 25.78 1.11 7.87
N TYR A 609 26.47 0.22 8.56
CA TYR A 609 27.84 -0.16 8.28
C TYR A 609 27.88 -1.56 7.68
N ILE A 610 28.19 -1.65 6.38
CA ILE A 610 28.11 -2.88 5.60
C ILE A 610 29.50 -3.42 5.32
N ARG A 611 29.69 -4.70 5.65
CA ARG A 611 30.88 -5.49 5.37
C ARG A 611 30.51 -6.79 4.62
N PRO A 612 31.51 -7.49 4.02
CA PRO A 612 31.21 -8.73 3.29
C PRO A 612 30.47 -9.79 4.10
N LYS A 613 30.70 -9.91 5.40
CA LYS A 613 30.07 -10.94 6.24
C LYS A 613 29.02 -10.43 7.21
N TYR A 614 28.92 -9.10 7.41
CA TYR A 614 27.95 -8.54 8.36
C TYR A 614 27.52 -7.12 7.99
N GLN A 615 26.41 -6.72 8.54
CA GLN A 615 25.92 -5.34 8.54
C GLN A 615 25.46 -4.99 9.96
N ILE A 616 25.81 -3.80 10.40
CA ILE A 616 25.32 -3.19 11.64
C ILE A 616 24.51 -1.96 11.23
N GLY A 617 23.34 -1.80 11.78
CA GLY A 617 22.44 -0.67 11.49
C GLY A 617 21.93 -0.01 12.75
N LEU A 618 21.69 1.30 12.67
CA LEU A 618 20.91 2.09 13.61
C LEU A 618 19.85 2.84 12.82
N SER A 619 18.60 2.74 13.26
CA SER A 619 17.50 3.59 12.78
C SER A 619 16.92 4.38 13.93
N VAL A 620 16.62 5.65 13.68
CA VAL A 620 15.99 6.55 14.62
C VAL A 620 14.80 7.20 13.90
N GLU A 621 13.62 7.03 14.46
CA GLU A 621 12.41 7.68 13.99
C GLU A 621 12.10 8.89 14.84
N ASN A 622 11.50 9.91 14.23
CA ASN A 622 11.15 11.16 14.88
C ASN A 622 12.31 11.71 15.72
N ILE A 623 13.46 12.01 15.07
CA ILE A 623 14.70 12.42 15.72
C ILE A 623 14.56 13.68 16.59
N PHE A 624 13.54 14.52 16.31
CA PHE A 624 13.27 15.75 17.07
C PHE A 624 12.27 15.53 18.21
N ASN A 625 11.76 14.32 18.40
CA ASN A 625 10.72 13.97 19.36
C ASN A 625 9.49 14.90 19.25
N THR A 626 9.13 15.26 18.02
CA THR A 626 7.98 16.10 17.74
C THR A 626 6.70 15.41 18.24
N ALA A 627 5.87 16.13 18.96
CA ALA A 627 4.54 15.66 19.32
C ALA A 627 3.60 15.82 18.12
N TRP A 628 3.12 14.72 17.55
CA TRP A 628 2.28 14.69 16.37
C TRP A 628 1.18 13.62 16.49
N ARG A 629 0.18 13.68 15.62
CA ARG A 629 -0.94 12.74 15.57
C ARG A 629 -0.92 12.00 14.23
N GLU A 630 -1.13 10.69 14.25
CA GLU A 630 -1.22 9.86 13.04
C GLU A 630 -2.63 9.94 12.45
N ALA A 631 -3.49 8.98 12.76
CA ALA A 631 -4.90 9.04 12.39
C ALA A 631 -5.62 10.05 13.26
N VAL A 632 -6.49 10.85 12.67
CA VAL A 632 -7.27 11.90 13.35
C VAL A 632 -8.65 11.96 12.74
N PHE A 633 -9.68 11.87 13.59
CA PHE A 633 -11.10 11.91 13.23
C PHE A 633 -11.83 12.90 14.13
N TYR A 634 -13.01 13.33 13.72
CA TYR A 634 -13.92 14.12 14.53
C TYR A 634 -15.25 13.37 14.65
N ASP A 635 -15.50 12.83 15.83
CA ASP A 635 -16.62 11.95 16.10
C ASP A 635 -17.24 12.22 17.45
N SER A 636 -18.47 11.72 17.66
CA SER A 636 -19.18 11.74 18.92
C SER A 636 -18.76 10.58 19.81
N SER A 637 -18.48 10.85 21.08
CA SER A 637 -18.22 9.81 22.08
C SER A 637 -18.59 10.28 23.47
N GLN A 638 -18.79 9.34 24.39
CA GLN A 638 -19.11 9.64 25.78
C GLN A 638 -18.12 8.95 26.74
N LEU A 639 -17.44 9.72 27.57
CA LEU A 639 -16.62 9.18 28.64
C LEU A 639 -17.51 8.76 29.82
N LYS A 640 -17.02 7.85 30.66
CA LYS A 640 -17.82 7.24 31.76
C LYS A 640 -18.50 8.21 32.70
N ASN A 641 -17.91 9.40 32.90
CA ASN A 641 -18.43 10.40 33.83
C ASN A 641 -19.15 11.56 33.12
N GLU A 642 -19.36 11.50 31.82
CA GLU A 642 -20.08 12.50 31.05
C GLU A 642 -21.56 12.20 31.03
N LEU A 643 -22.40 13.24 31.05
CA LEU A 643 -23.87 13.12 31.09
C LEU A 643 -24.47 12.89 29.69
N GLN A 644 -23.72 13.24 28.63
CA GLN A 644 -24.15 13.16 27.26
C GLN A 644 -22.95 12.99 26.32
N PRO A 645 -23.13 12.47 25.12
CA PRO A 645 -22.08 12.41 24.10
C PRO A 645 -21.54 13.81 23.76
N ILE A 646 -20.24 13.87 23.44
CA ILE A 646 -19.53 15.09 23.06
C ILE A 646 -18.76 14.83 21.77
N ASP A 647 -18.99 15.70 20.77
CA ASP A 647 -18.20 15.70 19.55
C ASP A 647 -16.79 16.25 19.83
N ASP A 648 -15.77 15.49 19.48
CA ASP A 648 -14.37 15.86 19.75
C ASP A 648 -13.42 15.26 18.71
N ILE A 649 -12.19 15.76 18.69
CA ILE A 649 -11.10 15.16 17.94
C ILE A 649 -10.66 13.87 18.63
N HIS A 650 -10.77 12.75 17.93
CA HIS A 650 -10.20 11.47 18.30
C HIS A 650 -8.94 11.23 17.50
N PHE A 651 -7.86 10.78 18.14
CA PHE A 651 -6.59 10.63 17.46
C PHE A 651 -5.76 9.47 17.97
N THR A 652 -4.89 8.96 17.11
CA THR A 652 -3.79 8.11 17.48
C THR A 652 -2.53 8.95 17.69
N PRO A 653 -1.90 8.92 18.88
CA PRO A 653 -0.62 9.60 19.09
C PRO A 653 0.44 9.06 18.14
N GLY A 654 1.17 9.94 17.49
CA GLY A 654 2.26 9.56 16.61
C GLY A 654 3.50 9.07 17.38
N THR A 655 4.29 8.25 16.71
CA THR A 655 5.52 7.67 17.24
C THR A 655 6.42 8.75 17.85
N PRO A 656 6.81 8.66 19.14
CA PRO A 656 7.81 9.54 19.75
C PRO A 656 9.21 9.25 19.19
N PHE A 657 10.25 9.84 19.76
CA PHE A 657 11.62 9.41 19.46
C PHE A 657 11.77 7.90 19.70
N LEU A 658 12.12 7.16 18.65
CA LEU A 658 12.25 5.70 18.70
C LEU A 658 13.53 5.26 18.00
N SER A 659 14.37 4.51 18.71
CA SER A 659 15.62 3.99 18.17
C SER A 659 15.65 2.46 18.15
N LYS A 660 16.29 1.92 17.09
CA LYS A 660 16.49 0.48 16.89
C LYS A 660 17.90 0.22 16.38
N VAL A 661 18.50 -0.85 16.85
CA VAL A 661 19.76 -1.38 16.34
C VAL A 661 19.51 -2.68 15.59
N SER A 662 20.28 -2.94 14.56
CA SER A 662 20.19 -4.17 13.79
C SER A 662 21.56 -4.79 13.56
N PHE A 663 21.62 -6.11 13.54
CA PHE A 663 22.78 -6.88 13.16
C PHE A 663 22.37 -7.94 12.13
N THR A 664 23.04 -7.96 10.99
CA THR A 664 22.84 -8.97 9.94
C THR A 664 24.14 -9.73 9.74
N TYR A 665 24.08 -11.05 9.80
CA TYR A 665 25.18 -11.95 9.47
C TYR A 665 24.89 -12.67 8.16
N PHE A 666 25.83 -12.59 7.21
CA PHE A 666 25.75 -13.23 5.91
C PHE A 666 26.66 -14.46 5.84
N PHE A 667 26.14 -15.58 5.34
CA PHE A 667 26.85 -16.87 5.25
C PHE A 667 26.56 -17.63 3.95
#